data_8d260aba6574d9217f6920a5c873d383
#
_entry.id   8d260aba6574d9217f6920a5c873d383
#
_cell.length_a   1.000
_cell.length_b   1.000
_cell.length_c   1.000
_cell.angle_alpha   90.00
_cell.angle_beta   90.00
_cell.angle_gamma   90.00
#
_symmetry.space_group_name_H-M   'P 1'
#
loop_
_entity.id
_entity.type
_entity.pdbx_description
1 polymer ?
#
loop_
_entity_poly.entity_id
_entity_poly.type
_entity_poly.pdbx_seq_one_letter_code
_entity_poly.pdbx_strand_id
1 'polypeptide(L)'
;MSESLDLSLEGVERRSLADFTEQAYLNYSMYVIMDRALPHIGDGLKPVQRRIIYAMSELGLDADSKHKKSARTVGDVLGKFHPHGDSACYEAMVLMAQPFSYRYTLVDGQGNWGAPDDPKSFAAMRYTEARLSRYSEVLLSELGQGTVDWVPNFDGTLNEPATLPARLPNLLLNGTTGIAVGMATDVPPHNLREVAAACVRLLDEPGATVEQLCEHIQGPDFPTEAEVITPKADLLKIYETGRGSVRMRAIYRIEDGDIVVTALPHQVSGAKVLEQIAAQMQAKKLPMVADLRDESDHENPTRIVIIPRSSRVDADELMTHLFATTDLESSYRVNTNVIGLDGKPQVKDLRTLLSEWLVYRVGTVRRRLQFRLDKVERRLHLLEGLLIAFLNLDEVIRIIRSEDSPKPVLMERFGLTEVQADYILDTRLRQLARLEEMKIRDEQDELAKEREKLLALLGSEAKLKKLVRKEILEDAEKYGDDRRSPIVARAEAKALSETELMPTEPVTVVLSEKGWVRCAKGHDIDATGLSYKAGDGFKAAAPGRSNQYAVFIDSTGRSYSLAAHSLPSARGQGEPLTGRLTPPPGATFECVMLPEDSALYVIASDAGYGFVVKGEDLQAKNKAGKALLTLPNGAKVVAPKPVNNLEDDWLAAVTTEGRLLLFPVRDLPQLGKGKGNKIIGIPGERVASREEYLTDLAVLPSGASLVLQAGKRTLTLKADDLEHYKGERGRRGNKLPRGFQRVDQLLVE
;
A
#
# COMPACT_ATOMS: atom_id res chain seq x y z
N MET A 1 49.88 43.43 -20.92
CA MET A 1 50.67 43.34 -19.67
C MET A 1 49.67 43.07 -18.58
N SER A 2 49.57 41.81 -18.12
CA SER A 2 48.77 41.44 -16.98
C SER A 2 49.64 41.60 -15.74
N GLU A 3 49.38 42.58 -14.92
CA GLU A 3 49.95 42.66 -13.59
C GLU A 3 49.49 41.43 -12.81
N SER A 4 50.45 40.54 -12.54
CA SER A 4 50.26 39.47 -11.56
C SER A 4 50.24 40.15 -10.19
N LEU A 5 49.05 40.18 -9.56
CA LEU A 5 48.93 40.48 -8.12
C LEU A 5 49.73 39.42 -7.38
N ASP A 6 50.90 39.81 -6.89
CA ASP A 6 51.76 39.05 -6.01
C ASP A 6 51.10 39.05 -4.60
N LEU A 7 50.11 38.22 -4.41
CA LEU A 7 49.47 38.02 -3.13
C LEU A 7 50.44 37.20 -2.25
N SER A 8 50.95 37.80 -1.19
CA SER A 8 51.67 37.08 -0.14
C SER A 8 50.78 35.92 0.38
N LEU A 9 51.18 34.68 0.08
CA LEU A 9 50.45 33.47 0.46
C LEU A 9 51.00 32.86 1.75
N GLU A 10 51.70 33.63 2.57
CA GLU A 10 52.11 33.19 3.92
C GLU A 10 50.87 32.93 4.77
N GLY A 11 50.69 31.69 5.25
CA GLY A 11 49.54 31.25 6.02
C GLY A 11 48.36 30.73 5.20
N VAL A 12 48.46 30.64 3.85
CA VAL A 12 47.43 30.08 2.99
C VAL A 12 47.75 28.64 2.63
N GLU A 13 46.88 27.71 3.02
CA GLU A 13 46.98 26.32 2.62
C GLU A 13 46.47 26.15 1.18
N ARG A 14 47.30 25.59 0.28
CA ARG A 14 46.90 25.26 -1.08
C ARG A 14 46.49 23.79 -1.15
N ARG A 15 45.20 23.56 -1.47
CA ARG A 15 44.67 22.21 -1.74
C ARG A 15 44.17 22.11 -3.18
N SER A 16 44.30 20.94 -3.80
CA SER A 16 43.67 20.72 -5.10
C SER A 16 42.13 20.81 -4.93
N LEU A 17 41.43 21.30 -5.94
CA LEU A 17 39.96 21.36 -5.91
C LEU A 17 39.36 19.95 -5.76
N ALA A 18 39.99 18.95 -6.35
CA ALA A 18 39.57 17.53 -6.24
C ALA A 18 39.64 17.06 -4.77
N ASP A 19 40.77 17.21 -4.10
CA ASP A 19 40.98 16.79 -2.71
C ASP A 19 40.03 17.54 -1.76
N PHE A 20 39.87 18.84 -1.98
CA PHE A 20 38.93 19.65 -1.20
C PHE A 20 37.47 19.16 -1.37
N THR A 21 37.06 18.92 -2.61
CA THR A 21 35.69 18.46 -2.92
C THR A 21 35.42 17.07 -2.34
N GLU A 22 36.38 16.14 -2.49
CA GLU A 22 36.27 14.81 -1.94
C GLU A 22 36.12 14.83 -0.42
N GLN A 23 37.00 15.58 0.27
CA GLN A 23 36.96 15.69 1.73
C GLN A 23 35.68 16.39 2.22
N ALA A 24 35.27 17.48 1.55
CA ALA A 24 34.05 18.21 1.91
C ALA A 24 32.80 17.34 1.70
N TYR A 25 32.75 16.57 0.60
CA TYR A 25 31.63 15.68 0.32
C TYR A 25 31.59 14.50 1.31
N LEU A 26 32.74 13.92 1.65
CA LEU A 26 32.83 12.88 2.66
C LEU A 26 32.34 13.36 4.02
N ASN A 27 32.83 14.52 4.47
CA ASN A 27 32.41 15.11 5.74
C ASN A 27 30.91 15.41 5.77
N TYR A 28 30.39 15.99 4.68
CA TYR A 28 28.95 16.25 4.54
C TYR A 28 28.14 14.95 4.55
N SER A 29 28.60 13.91 3.84
CA SER A 29 27.93 12.61 3.80
C SER A 29 27.88 11.97 5.18
N MET A 30 28.99 11.98 5.90
CA MET A 30 29.06 11.47 7.28
C MET A 30 28.11 12.24 8.21
N TYR A 31 28.10 13.56 8.13
CA TYR A 31 27.17 14.37 8.90
C TYR A 31 25.70 14.06 8.59
N VAL A 32 25.33 13.95 7.31
CA VAL A 32 23.95 13.63 6.92
C VAL A 32 23.53 12.24 7.40
N ILE A 33 24.42 11.27 7.38
CA ILE A 33 24.16 9.91 7.85
C ILE A 33 24.01 9.89 9.37
N MET A 34 25.01 10.41 10.09
CA MET A 34 25.14 10.23 11.53
C MET A 34 24.31 11.21 12.35
N ASP A 35 24.17 12.47 11.89
CA ASP A 35 23.62 13.57 12.69
C ASP A 35 22.37 14.23 12.08
N ARG A 36 21.75 13.62 11.05
CA ARG A 36 20.55 14.20 10.43
C ARG A 36 19.47 13.18 10.08
N ALA A 37 19.78 12.18 9.25
CA ALA A 37 18.78 11.38 8.55
C ALA A 37 18.38 10.10 9.25
N LEU A 38 19.32 9.43 9.92
CA LEU A 38 19.09 8.13 10.55
C LEU A 38 18.76 8.24 12.04
N PRO A 39 17.83 7.43 12.54
CA PRO A 39 17.50 7.35 13.96
C PRO A 39 18.54 6.51 14.70
N HIS A 40 18.70 6.79 16.00
CA HIS A 40 19.47 5.95 16.91
C HIS A 40 18.58 4.83 17.47
N ILE A 41 19.09 3.60 17.55
CA ILE A 41 18.32 2.43 17.99
C ILE A 41 17.79 2.57 19.42
N GLY A 42 18.52 3.25 20.31
CA GLY A 42 18.17 3.41 21.71
C GLY A 42 16.86 4.17 21.94
N ASP A 43 16.68 5.32 21.31
CA ASP A 43 15.49 6.18 21.47
C ASP A 43 14.62 6.32 20.22
N GLY A 44 15.06 5.80 19.07
CA GLY A 44 14.31 5.84 17.83
C GLY A 44 14.17 7.24 17.20
N LEU A 45 14.96 8.20 17.66
CA LEU A 45 14.84 9.59 17.25
C LEU A 45 16.01 10.03 16.34
N LYS A 46 15.69 10.92 15.42
CA LYS A 46 16.67 11.74 14.72
C LYS A 46 17.14 12.89 15.63
N PRO A 47 18.33 13.46 15.41
CA PRO A 47 18.85 14.55 16.25
C PRO A 47 17.89 15.72 16.42
N VAL A 48 17.25 16.20 15.35
CA VAL A 48 16.26 17.30 15.45
C VAL A 48 15.06 16.95 16.34
N GLN A 49 14.56 15.73 16.25
CA GLN A 49 13.43 15.26 17.06
C GLN A 49 13.81 15.17 18.54
N ARG A 50 14.98 14.61 18.83
CA ARG A 50 15.53 14.50 20.19
C ARG A 50 15.71 15.88 20.82
N ARG A 51 16.25 16.83 20.08
CA ARG A 51 16.47 18.21 20.53
C ARG A 51 15.16 18.95 20.78
N ILE A 52 14.13 18.73 19.96
CA ILE A 52 12.79 19.30 20.20
C ILE A 52 12.21 18.77 21.50
N ILE A 53 12.19 17.46 21.69
CA ILE A 53 11.62 16.81 22.88
C ILE A 53 12.40 17.23 24.13
N TYR A 54 13.72 17.29 24.06
CA TYR A 54 14.57 17.72 25.18
C TYR A 54 14.34 19.21 25.49
N ALA A 55 14.31 20.09 24.51
CA ALA A 55 14.06 21.52 24.72
C ALA A 55 12.67 21.78 25.33
N MET A 56 11.65 21.05 24.90
CA MET A 56 10.31 21.13 25.50
C MET A 56 10.32 20.71 26.97
N SER A 57 11.09 19.68 27.32
CA SER A 57 11.27 19.23 28.71
C SER A 57 11.97 20.32 29.56
N GLU A 58 13.05 20.93 29.03
CA GLU A 58 13.75 22.04 29.71
C GLU A 58 12.86 23.29 29.93
N LEU A 59 11.92 23.52 29.00
CA LEU A 59 10.92 24.59 29.10
C LEU A 59 9.77 24.27 30.08
N GLY A 60 9.76 23.08 30.69
CA GLY A 60 8.68 22.61 31.57
C GLY A 60 7.34 22.47 30.85
N LEU A 61 7.38 22.06 29.57
CA LEU A 61 6.18 21.83 28.75
C LEU A 61 5.69 20.39 28.89
N ASP A 62 5.52 19.89 30.10
CA ASP A 62 5.02 18.56 30.38
C ASP A 62 3.54 18.39 29.95
N ALA A 63 3.06 17.17 29.88
CA ALA A 63 1.72 16.83 29.41
C ALA A 63 0.58 17.52 30.19
N ASP A 64 0.82 17.87 31.46
CA ASP A 64 -0.16 18.55 32.33
C ASP A 64 0.03 20.07 32.37
N SER A 65 1.07 20.60 31.72
CA SER A 65 1.35 22.03 31.62
C SER A 65 0.41 22.73 30.63
N LYS A 66 0.34 24.06 30.66
CA LYS A 66 -0.36 24.83 29.62
C LYS A 66 0.43 24.83 28.32
N HIS A 67 -0.28 24.69 27.20
CA HIS A 67 0.31 24.88 25.88
C HIS A 67 1.00 26.25 25.77
N LYS A 68 2.10 26.29 25.04
CA LYS A 68 2.85 27.52 24.73
C LYS A 68 3.03 27.66 23.21
N LYS A 69 3.18 28.88 22.72
CA LYS A 69 3.42 29.14 21.29
C LYS A 69 4.55 28.29 20.76
N SER A 70 4.33 27.61 19.64
CA SER A 70 5.31 26.73 19.00
C SER A 70 6.60 27.48 18.64
N ALA A 71 6.48 28.76 18.27
CA ALA A 71 7.62 29.65 17.99
C ALA A 71 8.59 29.75 19.18
N ARG A 72 8.14 29.62 20.43
CA ARG A 72 9.01 29.61 21.61
C ARG A 72 9.87 28.33 21.63
N THR A 73 9.26 27.19 21.44
CA THR A 73 9.99 25.91 21.40
C THR A 73 11.00 25.92 20.25
N VAL A 74 10.58 26.32 19.04
CA VAL A 74 11.46 26.39 17.88
C VAL A 74 12.64 27.35 18.13
N GLY A 75 12.37 28.52 18.68
CA GLY A 75 13.42 29.51 19.04
C GLY A 75 14.43 28.92 20.02
N ASP A 76 14.00 28.25 21.07
CA ASP A 76 14.88 27.59 22.05
C ASP A 76 15.73 26.48 21.43
N VAL A 77 15.11 25.62 20.59
CA VAL A 77 15.81 24.55 19.87
C VAL A 77 16.92 25.10 18.98
N LEU A 78 16.61 26.12 18.19
CA LEU A 78 17.59 26.72 17.26
C LEU A 78 18.71 27.47 18.01
N GLY A 79 18.34 28.20 19.04
CA GLY A 79 19.30 29.02 19.80
C GLY A 79 20.24 28.18 20.67
N LYS A 80 19.82 27.01 21.14
CA LYS A 80 20.56 26.21 22.11
C LYS A 80 21.19 24.94 21.55
N PHE A 81 20.50 24.25 20.61
CA PHE A 81 20.86 22.86 20.27
C PHE A 81 20.96 22.55 18.78
N HIS A 82 20.18 23.24 17.92
CA HIS A 82 20.04 22.84 16.51
C HIS A 82 20.18 24.02 15.55
N PRO A 83 21.40 24.37 15.11
CA PRO A 83 21.70 25.57 14.31
C PRO A 83 21.31 25.36 12.82
N HIS A 84 20.03 25.14 12.54
CA HIS A 84 19.46 24.89 11.21
C HIS A 84 18.23 25.79 10.96
N GLY A 85 17.55 25.58 9.81
CA GLY A 85 16.37 26.37 9.46
C GLY A 85 15.18 26.14 10.40
N ASP A 86 14.50 27.23 10.78
CA ASP A 86 13.32 27.21 11.63
C ASP A 86 12.16 26.41 11.04
N SER A 87 11.94 26.52 9.74
CA SER A 87 10.90 25.79 9.03
C SER A 87 11.09 24.27 9.16
N ALA A 88 12.31 23.77 8.96
CA ALA A 88 12.59 22.33 9.09
C ALA A 88 12.40 21.82 10.53
N CYS A 89 12.80 22.61 11.52
CA CYS A 89 12.56 22.31 12.93
C CYS A 89 11.06 22.27 13.25
N TYR A 90 10.31 23.26 12.78
CA TYR A 90 8.87 23.31 12.99
C TYR A 90 8.12 22.17 12.27
N GLU A 91 8.49 21.86 11.03
CA GLU A 91 7.92 20.70 10.29
C GLU A 91 8.14 19.39 11.03
N ALA A 92 9.33 19.16 11.59
CA ALA A 92 9.59 17.98 12.41
C ALA A 92 8.68 17.94 13.65
N MET A 93 8.45 19.08 14.30
CA MET A 93 7.55 19.21 15.44
C MET A 93 6.10 18.95 15.03
N VAL A 94 5.68 19.44 13.87
CA VAL A 94 4.33 19.20 13.32
C VAL A 94 4.09 17.72 13.11
N LEU A 95 5.00 17.00 12.46
CA LEU A 95 4.87 15.55 12.25
C LEU A 95 4.70 14.79 13.56
N MET A 96 5.46 15.14 14.61
CA MET A 96 5.36 14.51 15.93
C MET A 96 4.03 14.79 16.66
N ALA A 97 3.28 15.82 16.22
CA ALA A 97 1.98 16.17 16.77
C ALA A 97 0.80 15.57 15.99
N GLN A 98 1.01 15.12 14.75
CA GLN A 98 -0.06 14.62 13.88
C GLN A 98 -0.42 13.16 14.21
N PRO A 99 -1.66 12.86 14.66
CA PRO A 99 -2.08 11.50 15.00
C PRO A 99 -2.26 10.58 13.79
N PHE A 100 -2.25 11.14 12.57
CA PHE A 100 -2.26 10.41 11.31
C PHE A 100 -0.85 10.20 10.70
N SER A 101 0.19 10.84 11.29
CA SER A 101 1.60 10.66 10.90
C SER A 101 2.36 9.81 11.92
N TYR A 102 2.08 9.97 13.21
CA TYR A 102 2.70 9.23 14.31
C TYR A 102 1.70 8.28 14.95
N ARG A 103 2.10 7.03 15.15
CA ARG A 103 1.25 6.03 15.80
C ARG A 103 1.04 6.37 17.28
N TYR A 104 2.09 6.91 17.94
CA TYR A 104 2.09 7.42 19.30
C TYR A 104 2.71 8.82 19.28
N THR A 105 1.89 9.85 19.29
CA THR A 105 2.34 11.24 19.17
C THR A 105 3.24 11.64 20.34
N LEU A 106 4.28 12.40 20.07
CA LEU A 106 5.22 12.92 21.08
C LEU A 106 4.90 14.34 21.49
N VAL A 107 4.20 15.09 20.65
CA VAL A 107 3.78 16.48 20.86
C VAL A 107 2.25 16.52 20.91
N ASP A 108 1.71 17.26 21.87
CA ASP A 108 0.29 17.60 21.99
C ASP A 108 0.12 19.03 21.49
N GLY A 109 -0.52 19.17 20.31
CA GLY A 109 -0.69 20.45 19.62
C GLY A 109 -2.07 21.04 19.76
N GLN A 110 -2.15 22.37 19.88
CA GLN A 110 -3.39 23.12 19.84
C GLN A 110 -3.37 24.12 18.68
N GLY A 111 -4.45 24.16 17.90
CA GLY A 111 -4.56 24.95 16.68
C GLY A 111 -4.56 24.07 15.43
N ASN A 112 -4.25 24.64 14.26
CA ASN A 112 -4.18 23.89 13.01
C ASN A 112 -2.79 23.26 12.81
N TRP A 113 -2.71 21.97 12.97
CA TRP A 113 -1.52 21.12 12.77
C TRP A 113 -1.59 20.27 11.49
N GLY A 114 -2.44 20.67 10.51
CA GLY A 114 -2.72 19.90 9.30
C GLY A 114 -3.85 18.88 9.50
N ALA A 115 -4.26 18.28 8.41
CA ALA A 115 -5.31 17.26 8.38
C ALA A 115 -4.86 16.07 7.49
N PRO A 116 -5.51 14.89 7.61
CA PRO A 116 -5.11 13.71 6.82
C PRO A 116 -5.21 13.92 5.30
N ASP A 117 -6.14 14.76 4.84
CA ASP A 117 -6.32 15.13 3.45
C ASP A 117 -5.22 16.07 2.93
N ASP A 118 -4.75 17.00 3.80
CA ASP A 118 -3.64 17.90 3.51
C ASP A 118 -2.68 18.04 4.71
N PRO A 119 -1.76 17.08 4.90
CA PRO A 119 -0.83 17.06 6.04
C PRO A 119 0.12 18.26 6.11
N LYS A 120 0.31 18.97 4.99
CA LYS A 120 1.22 20.12 4.89
C LYS A 120 0.54 21.46 5.08
N SER A 121 -0.78 21.51 5.15
CA SER A 121 -1.57 22.72 5.36
C SER A 121 -1.75 23.02 6.85
N PHE A 122 -0.65 23.18 7.58
CA PHE A 122 -0.63 23.58 8.99
C PHE A 122 -0.36 25.08 9.14
N ALA A 123 -0.84 25.66 10.24
CA ALA A 123 -0.66 27.07 10.51
C ALA A 123 0.81 27.38 10.89
N ALA A 124 1.26 28.62 10.62
CA ALA A 124 2.58 29.07 11.02
C ALA A 124 2.77 28.97 12.55
N MET A 125 4.01 28.73 12.99
CA MET A 125 4.38 28.48 14.40
C MET A 125 3.97 29.59 15.39
N ARG A 126 3.71 30.80 14.91
CA ARG A 126 3.21 31.91 15.74
C ARG A 126 1.73 31.76 16.12
N TYR A 127 0.97 30.92 15.40
CA TYR A 127 -0.46 30.68 15.66
C TYR A 127 -0.70 29.39 16.45
N THR A 128 0.14 28.38 16.26
CA THR A 128 -0.01 27.10 16.96
C THR A 128 0.60 27.15 18.36
N GLU A 129 0.10 26.28 19.22
CA GLU A 129 0.60 26.07 20.58
C GLU A 129 0.88 24.58 20.80
N ALA A 130 1.88 24.26 21.62
CA ALA A 130 2.30 22.91 21.87
C ALA A 130 2.77 22.68 23.29
N ARG A 131 2.71 21.43 23.67
CA ARG A 131 3.32 20.84 24.88
C ARG A 131 3.71 19.38 24.56
N LEU A 132 4.40 18.71 25.45
CA LEU A 132 4.69 17.28 25.34
C LEU A 132 3.40 16.47 25.51
N SER A 133 3.28 15.36 24.79
CA SER A 133 2.22 14.40 25.01
C SER A 133 2.50 13.53 26.22
N ARG A 134 1.50 12.82 26.76
CA ARG A 134 1.71 11.85 27.84
C ARG A 134 2.63 10.70 27.44
N TYR A 135 2.61 10.29 26.17
CA TYR A 135 3.50 9.25 25.68
C TYR A 135 4.98 9.66 25.70
N SER A 136 5.30 10.95 25.58
CA SER A 136 6.69 11.45 25.64
C SER A 136 7.37 11.17 27.01
N GLU A 137 6.60 10.88 28.07
CA GLU A 137 7.16 10.43 29.35
C GLU A 137 8.01 9.15 29.21
N VAL A 138 7.68 8.29 28.25
CA VAL A 138 8.46 7.09 27.93
C VAL A 138 9.91 7.42 27.57
N LEU A 139 10.16 8.61 27.01
CA LEU A 139 11.48 9.07 26.60
C LEU A 139 12.20 9.89 27.69
N LEU A 140 11.47 10.56 28.57
CA LEU A 140 12.00 11.63 29.44
C LEU A 140 12.03 11.30 30.92
N SER A 141 11.17 10.40 31.41
CA SER A 141 10.96 10.19 32.85
C SER A 141 12.21 9.79 33.63
N GLU A 142 13.20 9.23 32.98
CA GLU A 142 14.46 8.78 33.60
C GLU A 142 15.67 9.70 33.29
N LEU A 143 15.48 10.79 32.54
CA LEU A 143 16.57 11.64 32.05
C LEU A 143 17.47 12.20 33.17
N GLY A 144 16.90 12.64 34.28
CA GLY A 144 17.63 13.18 35.46
C GLY A 144 18.23 12.14 36.39
N GLN A 145 18.28 10.86 35.98
CA GLN A 145 18.64 9.74 36.84
C GLN A 145 19.99 9.06 36.45
N GLY A 146 20.91 9.83 35.83
CA GLY A 146 22.23 9.32 35.45
C GLY A 146 22.20 8.33 34.30
N THR A 147 21.13 8.29 33.52
CA THR A 147 20.86 7.29 32.51
C THR A 147 21.46 7.57 31.15
N VAL A 148 21.85 8.82 30.87
CA VAL A 148 22.32 9.29 29.56
C VAL A 148 23.73 9.84 29.64
N ASP A 149 24.41 9.84 28.50
CA ASP A 149 25.65 10.56 28.29
C ASP A 149 25.32 11.98 27.80
N TRP A 150 25.98 12.96 28.36
CA TRP A 150 25.84 14.36 28.04
C TRP A 150 26.97 14.78 27.10
N VAL A 151 26.62 15.41 25.99
CA VAL A 151 27.57 15.92 25.00
C VAL A 151 27.42 17.43 24.88
N PRO A 152 28.49 18.16 24.57
CA PRO A 152 28.40 19.62 24.31
C PRO A 152 27.45 19.88 23.13
N ASN A 153 26.67 20.92 23.22
CA ASN A 153 25.91 21.47 22.10
C ASN A 153 26.85 22.05 21.01
N PHE A 154 26.28 22.59 19.93
CA PHE A 154 27.04 23.07 18.77
C PHE A 154 28.09 24.19 19.09
N ASP A 155 27.88 25.02 20.12
CA ASP A 155 28.77 26.10 20.52
C ASP A 155 29.57 25.78 21.81
N GLY A 156 29.36 24.63 22.43
CA GLY A 156 30.03 24.20 23.65
C GLY A 156 29.58 24.89 24.93
N THR A 157 28.52 25.73 24.89
CA THR A 157 28.06 26.49 26.05
C THR A 157 27.10 25.71 26.94
N LEU A 158 26.42 24.69 26.37
CA LEU A 158 25.45 23.86 27.05
C LEU A 158 25.73 22.36 26.74
N ASN A 159 25.10 21.50 27.50
CA ASN A 159 25.09 20.07 27.23
C ASN A 159 23.71 19.61 26.77
N GLU A 160 23.70 18.67 25.86
CA GLU A 160 22.50 17.96 25.40
C GLU A 160 22.66 16.44 25.60
N PRO A 161 21.58 15.66 25.78
CA PRO A 161 21.68 14.22 25.89
C PRO A 161 22.05 13.60 24.53
N ALA A 162 23.04 12.71 24.50
CA ALA A 162 23.40 11.99 23.29
C ALA A 162 22.26 11.13 22.78
N THR A 163 21.50 10.50 23.69
CA THR A 163 20.27 9.74 23.44
C THR A 163 19.32 9.92 24.62
N LEU A 164 18.01 9.77 24.41
CA LEU A 164 17.03 9.80 25.50
C LEU A 164 16.86 8.38 26.09
N PRO A 165 16.58 8.24 27.42
CA PRO A 165 16.48 6.96 28.09
C PRO A 165 15.15 6.28 27.83
N ALA A 166 14.88 5.91 26.59
CA ALA A 166 13.63 5.32 26.16
C ALA A 166 13.25 4.05 26.92
N ARG A 167 12.08 4.04 27.52
CA ARG A 167 11.54 2.91 28.30
C ARG A 167 10.88 1.85 27.40
N LEU A 168 10.53 2.21 26.18
CA LEU A 168 9.96 1.37 25.13
C LEU A 168 10.74 1.54 23.81
N PRO A 169 10.72 0.57 22.89
CA PRO A 169 11.44 0.66 21.62
C PRO A 169 10.75 1.59 20.63
N ASN A 170 10.85 2.89 20.89
CA ASN A 170 10.16 3.95 20.15
C ASN A 170 10.42 3.91 18.64
N LEU A 171 11.59 3.41 18.21
CA LEU A 171 11.91 3.19 16.80
C LEU A 171 10.86 2.34 16.07
N LEU A 172 10.47 1.21 16.67
CA LEU A 172 9.45 0.34 16.08
C LEU A 172 8.04 0.86 16.32
N LEU A 173 7.79 1.55 17.45
CA LEU A 173 6.46 2.03 17.80
C LEU A 173 5.99 3.16 16.88
N ASN A 174 6.85 4.12 16.58
CA ASN A 174 6.52 5.24 15.71
C ASN A 174 7.06 5.12 14.28
N GLY A 175 8.03 4.22 14.09
CA GLY A 175 8.72 4.14 12.82
C GLY A 175 9.56 5.40 12.54
N THR A 176 10.11 5.46 11.35
CA THR A 176 10.86 6.61 10.86
C THR A 176 11.07 6.52 9.37
N THR A 177 11.17 7.66 8.69
CA THR A 177 11.54 7.74 7.28
C THR A 177 12.65 8.77 7.14
N GLY A 178 13.72 8.46 6.42
CA GLY A 178 14.85 9.36 6.23
C GLY A 178 15.69 9.03 5.02
N ILE A 179 16.19 10.05 4.34
CA ILE A 179 17.04 9.93 3.16
C ILE A 179 18.40 10.54 3.51
N ALA A 180 19.44 9.72 3.47
CA ALA A 180 20.83 10.13 3.64
C ALA A 180 21.59 10.00 2.31
N VAL A 181 22.89 10.29 2.34
CA VAL A 181 23.76 10.11 1.18
C VAL A 181 24.10 8.63 1.04
N GLY A 182 23.69 8.03 -0.07
CA GLY A 182 23.95 6.63 -0.37
C GLY A 182 23.12 5.59 0.42
N MET A 183 22.26 6.04 1.33
CA MET A 183 21.39 5.16 2.11
C MET A 183 20.10 5.86 2.56
N ALA A 184 19.10 5.06 2.91
CA ALA A 184 17.83 5.54 3.43
C ALA A 184 17.38 4.66 4.59
N THR A 185 16.43 5.15 5.37
CA THR A 185 15.72 4.40 6.40
C THR A 185 14.22 4.58 6.20
N ASP A 186 13.48 3.47 6.28
CA ASP A 186 12.02 3.43 6.23
C ASP A 186 11.55 2.33 7.18
N VAL A 187 11.31 2.66 8.42
CA VAL A 187 10.83 1.74 9.45
C VAL A 187 9.35 1.98 9.66
N PRO A 188 8.48 1.00 9.41
CA PRO A 188 7.05 1.16 9.66
C PRO A 188 6.74 1.14 11.16
N PRO A 189 5.67 1.83 11.60
CA PRO A 189 5.22 1.79 12.99
C PRO A 189 4.54 0.46 13.33
N HIS A 190 4.52 0.13 14.64
CA HIS A 190 3.97 -1.12 15.17
C HIS A 190 3.13 -0.89 16.42
N ASN A 191 2.25 -1.85 16.72
CA ASN A 191 1.44 -1.81 17.93
C ASN A 191 2.28 -2.02 19.18
N LEU A 192 2.07 -1.18 20.18
CA LEU A 192 2.86 -1.17 21.43
C LEU A 192 2.73 -2.47 22.22
N ARG A 193 1.52 -3.01 22.36
CA ARG A 193 1.29 -4.26 23.10
C ARG A 193 1.99 -5.44 22.43
N GLU A 194 1.96 -5.50 21.11
CA GLU A 194 2.64 -6.55 20.32
C GLU A 194 4.16 -6.47 20.45
N VAL A 195 4.73 -5.27 20.34
CA VAL A 195 6.17 -5.06 20.48
C VAL A 195 6.65 -5.34 21.91
N ALA A 196 5.89 -4.91 22.92
CA ALA A 196 6.19 -5.21 24.30
C ALA A 196 6.17 -6.73 24.59
N ALA A 197 5.19 -7.46 24.05
CA ALA A 197 5.12 -8.92 24.17
C ALA A 197 6.34 -9.61 23.51
N ALA A 198 6.78 -9.15 22.35
CA ALA A 198 7.98 -9.64 21.69
C ALA A 198 9.26 -9.34 22.51
N CYS A 199 9.38 -8.16 23.11
CA CYS A 199 10.47 -7.81 24.02
C CYS A 199 10.51 -8.76 25.24
N VAL A 200 9.34 -9.02 25.83
CA VAL A 200 9.22 -9.96 26.96
C VAL A 200 9.65 -11.38 26.53
N ARG A 201 9.23 -11.82 25.34
CA ARG A 201 9.65 -13.12 24.80
C ARG A 201 11.17 -13.23 24.68
N LEU A 202 11.85 -12.19 24.19
CA LEU A 202 13.31 -12.15 24.07
C LEU A 202 14.02 -12.07 25.41
N LEU A 203 13.44 -11.43 26.45
CA LEU A 203 13.98 -11.43 27.80
C LEU A 203 13.92 -12.82 28.44
N ASP A 204 12.80 -13.54 28.22
CA ASP A 204 12.58 -14.88 28.75
C ASP A 204 13.36 -15.94 27.93
N GLU A 205 13.41 -15.79 26.60
CA GLU A 205 14.08 -16.68 25.65
C GLU A 205 15.00 -15.90 24.69
N PRO A 206 16.26 -15.61 25.08
CA PRO A 206 17.18 -14.84 24.24
C PRO A 206 17.51 -15.47 22.88
N GLY A 207 17.23 -16.77 22.72
CA GLY A 207 17.37 -17.52 21.47
C GLY A 207 16.18 -17.47 20.53
N ALA A 208 15.09 -16.81 20.89
CA ALA A 208 13.87 -16.76 20.07
C ALA A 208 14.15 -16.30 18.62
N THR A 209 13.57 -17.00 17.67
CA THR A 209 13.71 -16.71 16.23
C THR A 209 12.79 -15.55 15.82
N VAL A 210 13.03 -14.97 14.62
CA VAL A 210 12.15 -13.95 14.05
C VAL A 210 10.71 -14.48 13.90
N GLU A 211 10.56 -15.73 13.47
CA GLU A 211 9.24 -16.37 13.34
C GLU A 211 8.49 -16.43 14.68
N GLN A 212 9.17 -16.79 15.77
CA GLN A 212 8.58 -16.80 17.11
C GLN A 212 8.24 -15.39 17.61
N LEU A 213 9.00 -14.37 17.23
CA LEU A 213 8.64 -12.98 17.52
C LEU A 213 7.42 -12.52 16.73
N CYS A 214 7.25 -13.03 15.52
CA CYS A 214 6.07 -12.76 14.67
C CYS A 214 4.78 -13.44 15.18
N GLU A 215 4.85 -14.33 16.16
CA GLU A 215 3.67 -14.79 16.91
C GLU A 215 3.03 -13.62 17.69
N HIS A 216 3.83 -12.64 18.11
CA HIS A 216 3.40 -11.44 18.82
C HIS A 216 3.25 -10.24 17.88
N ILE A 217 4.27 -9.93 17.08
CA ILE A 217 4.26 -8.84 16.10
C ILE A 217 3.72 -9.40 14.78
N GLN A 218 2.43 -9.24 14.56
CA GLN A 218 1.77 -9.79 13.36
C GLN A 218 2.14 -9.04 12.08
N GLY A 219 2.46 -7.75 12.20
CA GLY A 219 2.82 -6.86 11.09
C GLY A 219 2.86 -5.41 11.54
N PRO A 220 3.15 -4.46 10.66
CA PRO A 220 3.06 -3.03 10.94
C PRO A 220 1.66 -2.63 11.38
N ASP A 221 1.57 -1.58 12.22
CA ASP A 221 0.34 -0.99 12.71
C ASP A 221 0.38 0.52 12.47
N PHE A 222 -0.18 0.94 11.34
CA PHE A 222 -0.11 2.32 10.90
C PHE A 222 -1.07 3.24 11.67
N PRO A 223 -0.79 4.56 11.75
CA PRO A 223 -1.70 5.53 12.37
C PRO A 223 -3.07 5.59 11.70
N THR A 224 -3.16 5.31 10.41
CA THR A 224 -4.39 5.17 9.65
C THR A 224 -4.95 3.75 9.79
N GLU A 225 -6.26 3.58 9.64
CA GLU A 225 -6.95 2.30 9.84
C GLU A 225 -6.95 1.39 8.60
N ALA A 226 -6.21 1.76 7.54
CA ALA A 226 -6.16 0.98 6.32
C ALA A 226 -5.67 -0.46 6.53
N GLU A 227 -6.16 -1.38 5.71
CA GLU A 227 -5.80 -2.79 5.79
C GLU A 227 -4.37 -3.04 5.32
N VAL A 228 -3.63 -3.86 6.05
CA VAL A 228 -2.37 -4.46 5.58
C VAL A 228 -2.71 -5.76 4.85
N ILE A 229 -2.43 -5.80 3.55
CA ILE A 229 -2.79 -6.92 2.68
C ILE A 229 -1.58 -7.76 2.23
N THR A 230 -0.41 -7.49 2.78
CA THR A 230 0.80 -8.27 2.52
C THR A 230 0.66 -9.66 3.13
N PRO A 231 0.92 -10.75 2.39
CA PRO A 231 0.88 -12.11 2.92
C PRO A 231 1.82 -12.30 4.11
N LYS A 232 1.42 -13.13 5.08
CA LYS A 232 2.22 -13.41 6.29
C LYS A 232 3.63 -13.90 5.98
N ALA A 233 3.81 -14.73 4.96
CA ALA A 233 5.12 -15.22 4.54
C ALA A 233 6.04 -14.10 4.06
N ASP A 234 5.49 -13.10 3.37
CA ASP A 234 6.25 -11.94 2.90
C ASP A 234 6.56 -10.98 4.05
N LEU A 235 5.63 -10.80 5.00
CA LEU A 235 5.89 -10.04 6.23
C LEU A 235 7.02 -10.68 7.05
N LEU A 236 7.01 -12.00 7.22
CA LEU A 236 8.09 -12.72 7.90
C LEU A 236 9.44 -12.47 7.21
N LYS A 237 9.50 -12.59 5.89
CA LYS A 237 10.70 -12.33 5.11
C LYS A 237 11.21 -10.89 5.24
N ILE A 238 10.28 -9.91 5.32
CA ILE A 238 10.63 -8.50 5.59
C ILE A 238 11.29 -8.38 6.97
N TYR A 239 10.74 -9.02 7.99
CA TYR A 239 11.30 -8.99 9.34
C TYR A 239 12.62 -9.75 9.48
N GLU A 240 12.85 -10.80 8.70
CA GLU A 240 14.12 -11.52 8.65
C GLU A 240 15.23 -10.74 7.94
N THR A 241 14.90 -9.96 6.93
CA THR A 241 15.89 -9.25 6.11
C THR A 241 16.04 -7.77 6.43
N GLY A 242 15.07 -7.18 7.14
CA GLY A 242 14.95 -5.73 7.34
C GLY A 242 14.64 -4.95 6.07
N ARG A 243 14.22 -5.61 4.99
CA ARG A 243 13.93 -4.98 3.68
C ARG A 243 12.72 -5.59 3.02
N GLY A 244 11.97 -4.75 2.31
CA GLY A 244 10.83 -5.21 1.53
C GLY A 244 9.82 -4.11 1.27
N SER A 245 8.56 -4.50 1.09
CA SER A 245 7.45 -3.60 0.84
C SER A 245 6.18 -4.15 1.47
N VAL A 246 5.47 -3.30 2.22
CA VAL A 246 4.18 -3.62 2.85
C VAL A 246 3.08 -2.97 2.03
N ARG A 247 2.15 -3.77 1.54
CA ARG A 247 0.98 -3.30 0.78
C ARG A 247 -0.15 -2.98 1.74
N MET A 248 -0.76 -1.82 1.52
CA MET A 248 -1.91 -1.32 2.28
C MET A 248 -3.04 -1.00 1.32
N ARG A 249 -4.27 -1.22 1.77
CA ARG A 249 -5.49 -0.95 1.01
C ARG A 249 -6.47 -0.14 1.84
N ALA A 250 -7.12 0.83 1.21
CA ALA A 250 -8.18 1.63 1.80
C ALA A 250 -9.37 0.76 2.25
N ILE A 251 -10.02 1.18 3.32
CA ILE A 251 -11.28 0.59 3.79
C ILE A 251 -12.44 1.41 3.25
N TYR A 252 -13.46 0.74 2.75
CA TYR A 252 -14.69 1.36 2.29
C TYR A 252 -15.91 0.59 2.78
N ARG A 253 -17.04 1.26 2.77
CA ARG A 253 -18.37 0.70 3.04
C ARG A 253 -19.38 1.24 2.05
N ILE A 254 -20.52 0.57 1.92
CA ILE A 254 -21.61 1.02 1.08
C ILE A 254 -22.65 1.69 1.98
N GLU A 255 -23.00 2.95 1.69
CA GLU A 255 -24.02 3.72 2.38
C GLU A 255 -25.01 4.24 1.33
N ASP A 256 -26.27 3.83 1.44
CA ASP A 256 -27.37 4.24 0.54
C ASP A 256 -27.07 4.07 -0.97
N GLY A 257 -26.16 3.15 -1.31
CA GLY A 257 -25.72 2.89 -2.67
C GLY A 257 -24.47 3.65 -3.10
N ASP A 258 -23.98 4.58 -2.29
CA ASP A 258 -22.70 5.26 -2.47
C ASP A 258 -21.56 4.49 -1.83
N ILE A 259 -20.36 4.59 -2.41
CA ILE A 259 -19.14 3.99 -1.88
C ILE A 259 -18.45 5.04 -1.01
N VAL A 260 -18.32 4.76 0.29
CA VAL A 260 -17.71 5.67 1.25
C VAL A 260 -16.38 5.08 1.71
N VAL A 261 -15.28 5.73 1.35
CA VAL A 261 -13.94 5.39 1.84
C VAL A 261 -13.75 6.02 3.21
N THR A 262 -13.45 5.19 4.22
CA THR A 262 -13.32 5.60 5.63
C THR A 262 -11.89 5.56 6.15
N ALA A 263 -10.97 4.87 5.47
CA ALA A 263 -9.57 4.84 5.82
C ALA A 263 -8.70 4.78 4.56
N LEU A 264 -7.58 5.50 4.56
CA LEU A 264 -6.61 5.53 3.47
C LEU A 264 -5.28 4.89 3.89
N PRO A 265 -4.50 4.35 2.95
CA PRO A 265 -3.14 3.91 3.22
C PRO A 265 -2.30 5.02 3.87
N HIS A 266 -1.36 4.62 4.73
CA HIS A 266 -0.47 5.56 5.42
C HIS A 266 0.30 6.45 4.41
N GLN A 267 0.38 7.74 4.70
CA GLN A 267 1.00 8.78 3.86
C GLN A 267 0.27 9.07 2.54
N VAL A 268 -0.94 8.58 2.36
CA VAL A 268 -1.79 8.92 1.21
C VAL A 268 -2.78 10.00 1.62
N SER A 269 -2.84 11.10 0.86
CA SER A 269 -3.79 12.17 1.09
C SER A 269 -5.09 11.94 0.33
N GLY A 270 -6.24 12.28 0.95
CA GLY A 270 -7.57 12.19 0.33
C GLY A 270 -7.68 13.05 -0.92
N ALA A 271 -7.14 14.26 -0.89
CA ALA A 271 -7.13 15.17 -2.03
C ALA A 271 -6.43 14.56 -3.26
N LYS A 272 -5.30 13.88 -3.06
CA LYS A 272 -4.59 13.19 -4.15
C LYS A 272 -5.40 12.05 -4.74
N VAL A 273 -6.08 11.26 -3.92
CA VAL A 273 -6.95 10.16 -4.39
C VAL A 273 -8.12 10.72 -5.22
N LEU A 274 -8.77 11.78 -4.74
CA LEU A 274 -9.84 12.46 -5.47
C LEU A 274 -9.36 13.00 -6.82
N GLU A 275 -8.17 13.61 -6.87
CA GLU A 275 -7.56 14.09 -8.11
C GLU A 275 -7.31 12.94 -9.09
N GLN A 276 -6.78 11.80 -8.64
CA GLN A 276 -6.53 10.62 -9.47
C GLN A 276 -7.83 10.04 -10.06
N ILE A 277 -8.90 9.95 -9.27
CA ILE A 277 -10.20 9.47 -9.72
C ILE A 277 -10.83 10.47 -10.69
N ALA A 278 -10.82 11.76 -10.35
CA ALA A 278 -11.34 12.83 -11.19
C ALA A 278 -10.65 12.89 -12.56
N ALA A 279 -9.32 12.69 -12.61
CA ALA A 279 -8.57 12.63 -13.85
C ALA A 279 -9.03 11.47 -14.75
N GLN A 280 -9.32 10.30 -14.19
CA GLN A 280 -9.88 9.17 -14.93
C GLN A 280 -11.30 9.47 -15.43
N MET A 281 -12.16 10.14 -14.63
CA MET A 281 -13.49 10.56 -15.05
C MET A 281 -13.42 11.55 -16.21
N GLN A 282 -12.57 12.56 -16.14
CA GLN A 282 -12.36 13.54 -17.22
C GLN A 282 -11.85 12.89 -18.50
N ALA A 283 -10.94 11.92 -18.37
CA ALA A 283 -10.45 11.12 -19.49
C ALA A 283 -11.50 10.13 -20.05
N LYS A 284 -12.71 10.10 -19.48
CA LYS A 284 -13.83 9.17 -19.80
C LYS A 284 -13.45 7.68 -19.63
N LYS A 285 -12.46 7.40 -18.82
CA LYS A 285 -12.00 6.03 -18.49
C LYS A 285 -12.78 5.42 -17.33
N LEU A 286 -13.61 6.19 -16.64
CA LEU A 286 -14.38 5.75 -15.47
C LEU A 286 -15.88 6.13 -15.61
N PRO A 287 -16.59 5.55 -16.59
CA PRO A 287 -17.99 5.92 -16.87
C PRO A 287 -18.98 5.47 -15.79
N MET A 288 -18.58 4.56 -14.90
CA MET A 288 -19.40 4.03 -13.81
C MET A 288 -19.57 5.02 -12.65
N VAL A 289 -18.70 6.01 -12.51
CA VAL A 289 -18.75 7.05 -11.48
C VAL A 289 -19.51 8.27 -12.01
N ALA A 290 -20.47 8.76 -11.22
CA ALA A 290 -21.24 9.96 -11.52
C ALA A 290 -20.60 11.19 -10.91
N ASP A 291 -20.18 11.12 -9.64
CA ASP A 291 -19.65 12.25 -8.88
C ASP A 291 -18.71 11.79 -7.77
N LEU A 292 -17.91 12.72 -7.25
CA LEU A 292 -17.01 12.55 -6.13
C LEU A 292 -17.21 13.66 -5.12
N ARG A 293 -17.23 13.34 -3.83
CA ARG A 293 -17.31 14.31 -2.75
C ARG A 293 -16.28 14.03 -1.68
N ASP A 294 -15.73 15.08 -1.12
CA ASP A 294 -14.99 15.04 0.14
C ASP A 294 -15.95 15.52 1.25
N GLU A 295 -16.29 14.59 2.13
CA GLU A 295 -17.13 14.85 3.31
C GLU A 295 -16.34 14.68 4.60
N SER A 296 -14.99 14.71 4.51
CA SER A 296 -14.11 14.61 5.67
C SER A 296 -14.29 15.81 6.60
N ASP A 297 -14.40 15.54 7.89
CA ASP A 297 -14.52 16.54 8.95
C ASP A 297 -13.74 16.11 10.21
N HIS A 298 -13.92 16.81 11.32
CA HIS A 298 -13.23 16.52 12.57
C HIS A 298 -13.74 15.25 13.28
N GLU A 299 -14.96 14.80 12.99
CA GLU A 299 -15.53 13.56 13.53
C GLU A 299 -15.17 12.37 12.62
N ASN A 300 -15.14 12.61 11.30
CA ASN A 300 -14.78 11.64 10.27
C ASN A 300 -13.57 12.17 9.47
N PRO A 301 -12.35 12.02 9.97
CA PRO A 301 -11.15 12.60 9.35
C PRO A 301 -10.86 12.11 7.93
N THR A 302 -11.44 10.97 7.56
CA THR A 302 -11.43 10.43 6.20
C THR A 302 -12.83 9.99 5.84
N ARG A 303 -13.49 10.73 4.94
CA ARG A 303 -14.79 10.39 4.39
C ARG A 303 -14.87 10.84 2.94
N ILE A 304 -14.41 9.98 2.03
CA ILE A 304 -14.47 10.23 0.59
C ILE A 304 -15.65 9.45 0.02
N VAL A 305 -16.58 10.15 -0.61
CA VAL A 305 -17.78 9.56 -1.20
C VAL A 305 -17.63 9.46 -2.70
N ILE A 306 -17.72 8.24 -3.22
CA ILE A 306 -17.73 7.93 -4.65
C ILE A 306 -19.15 7.52 -5.02
N ILE A 307 -19.79 8.30 -5.89
CA ILE A 307 -21.19 8.12 -6.29
C ILE A 307 -21.24 7.33 -7.59
N PRO A 308 -21.73 6.08 -7.56
CA PRO A 308 -21.95 5.30 -8.77
C PRO A 308 -23.03 5.91 -9.66
N ARG A 309 -22.90 5.80 -10.97
CA ARG A 309 -23.88 6.35 -11.93
C ARG A 309 -25.26 5.68 -11.86
N SER A 310 -25.32 4.46 -11.40
CA SER A 310 -26.58 3.72 -11.20
C SER A 310 -26.38 2.63 -10.14
N SER A 311 -27.48 2.18 -9.54
CA SER A 311 -27.52 1.06 -8.59
C SER A 311 -27.14 -0.31 -9.21
N ARG A 312 -26.91 -0.36 -10.52
CA ARG A 312 -26.47 -1.57 -11.24
C ARG A 312 -24.93 -1.70 -11.31
N VAL A 313 -24.21 -0.68 -10.90
CA VAL A 313 -22.74 -0.73 -10.84
C VAL A 313 -22.34 -1.65 -9.73
N ASP A 314 -21.51 -2.63 -10.05
CA ASP A 314 -20.89 -3.49 -9.03
C ASP A 314 -19.81 -2.70 -8.29
N ALA A 315 -20.04 -2.44 -7.01
CA ALA A 315 -19.16 -1.64 -6.18
C ALA A 315 -17.81 -2.33 -5.94
N ASP A 316 -17.79 -3.65 -5.79
CA ASP A 316 -16.57 -4.41 -5.53
C ASP A 316 -15.68 -4.46 -6.79
N GLU A 317 -16.30 -4.58 -7.96
CA GLU A 317 -15.62 -4.55 -9.25
C GLU A 317 -15.02 -3.16 -9.52
N LEU A 318 -15.80 -2.10 -9.26
CA LEU A 318 -15.32 -0.71 -9.36
C LEU A 318 -14.15 -0.46 -8.39
N MET A 319 -14.27 -0.89 -7.14
CA MET A 319 -13.21 -0.71 -6.15
C MET A 319 -11.96 -1.51 -6.50
N THR A 320 -12.10 -2.72 -7.06
CA THR A 320 -10.95 -3.51 -7.55
C THR A 320 -10.18 -2.75 -8.63
N HIS A 321 -10.87 -2.08 -9.55
CA HIS A 321 -10.24 -1.22 -10.54
C HIS A 321 -9.56 0.00 -9.91
N LEU A 322 -10.22 0.68 -8.97
CA LEU A 322 -9.67 1.85 -8.29
C LEU A 322 -8.45 1.52 -7.44
N PHE A 323 -8.43 0.37 -6.77
CA PHE A 323 -7.25 -0.13 -6.07
C PHE A 323 -6.04 -0.35 -7.00
N ALA A 324 -6.27 -0.83 -8.22
CA ALA A 324 -5.20 -1.04 -9.19
C ALA A 324 -4.71 0.24 -9.89
N THR A 325 -5.51 1.32 -9.87
CA THR A 325 -5.26 2.52 -10.70
C THR A 325 -5.09 3.81 -9.91
N THR A 326 -5.22 3.76 -8.59
CA THR A 326 -5.09 4.93 -7.69
C THR A 326 -4.32 4.56 -6.42
N ASP A 327 -3.99 5.55 -5.60
CA ASP A 327 -3.33 5.35 -4.31
C ASP A 327 -4.27 4.79 -3.21
N LEU A 328 -5.52 4.40 -3.53
CA LEU A 328 -6.38 3.62 -2.63
C LEU A 328 -5.77 2.27 -2.25
N GLU A 329 -4.87 1.73 -3.04
CA GLU A 329 -3.91 0.71 -2.65
C GLU A 329 -2.50 1.25 -2.88
N SER A 330 -1.67 1.21 -1.86
CA SER A 330 -0.32 1.75 -1.89
C SER A 330 0.67 0.83 -1.19
N SER A 331 1.94 0.96 -1.53
CA SER A 331 3.02 0.17 -0.95
C SER A 331 3.94 1.06 -0.13
N TYR A 332 4.17 0.66 1.13
CA TYR A 332 5.16 1.26 2.00
C TYR A 332 6.47 0.48 1.90
N ARG A 333 7.55 1.16 1.50
CA ARG A 333 8.88 0.56 1.46
C ARG A 333 9.39 0.33 2.88
N VAL A 334 9.99 -0.83 3.13
CA VAL A 334 10.66 -1.15 4.40
C VAL A 334 12.17 -1.23 4.19
N ASN A 335 12.91 -0.50 5.00
CA ASN A 335 14.37 -0.55 5.09
C ASN A 335 14.78 -0.15 6.51
N THR A 336 15.05 -1.12 7.36
CA THR A 336 15.34 -0.94 8.80
C THR A 336 16.81 -0.53 9.05
N ASN A 337 17.27 0.49 8.32
CA ASN A 337 18.62 1.03 8.45
C ASN A 337 18.67 2.04 9.60
N VAL A 338 19.43 1.74 10.64
CA VAL A 338 19.47 2.52 11.88
C VAL A 338 20.89 2.60 12.42
N ILE A 339 21.19 3.63 13.21
CA ILE A 339 22.45 3.73 13.96
C ILE A 339 22.36 2.82 15.17
N GLY A 340 23.21 1.79 15.19
CA GLY A 340 23.30 0.83 16.29
C GLY A 340 24.01 1.39 17.53
N LEU A 341 24.08 0.57 18.57
CA LEU A 341 24.83 0.91 19.80
C LEU A 341 26.36 1.02 19.56
N ASP A 342 26.84 0.43 18.48
CA ASP A 342 28.22 0.55 18.01
C ASP A 342 28.51 1.85 17.23
N GLY A 343 27.49 2.71 17.11
CA GLY A 343 27.56 3.99 16.36
C GLY A 343 27.60 3.82 14.84
N LYS A 344 27.28 2.64 14.29
CA LYS A 344 27.33 2.40 12.84
C LYS A 344 25.92 2.27 12.23
N PRO A 345 25.69 2.80 11.02
CA PRO A 345 24.46 2.58 10.29
C PRO A 345 24.44 1.16 9.71
N GLN A 346 23.38 0.42 9.99
CA GLN A 346 23.19 -0.96 9.51
C GLN A 346 21.71 -1.25 9.33
N VAL A 347 21.39 -2.05 8.29
CA VAL A 347 20.09 -2.67 8.15
C VAL A 347 20.00 -3.86 9.09
N LYS A 348 19.01 -3.88 9.96
CA LYS A 348 18.87 -4.91 10.99
C LYS A 348 17.55 -5.66 10.80
N ASP A 349 17.56 -6.97 11.03
CA ASP A 349 16.35 -7.78 11.17
C ASP A 349 15.62 -7.46 12.48
N LEU A 350 14.37 -7.92 12.60
CA LEU A 350 13.52 -7.62 13.77
C LEU A 350 14.14 -8.10 15.08
N ARG A 351 14.71 -9.31 15.10
CA ARG A 351 15.33 -9.87 16.30
C ARG A 351 16.54 -9.05 16.74
N THR A 352 17.40 -8.67 15.81
CA THR A 352 18.57 -7.84 16.07
C THR A 352 18.16 -6.47 16.61
N LEU A 353 17.13 -5.82 16.00
CA LEU A 353 16.59 -4.54 16.49
C LEU A 353 16.12 -4.63 17.95
N LEU A 354 15.28 -5.60 18.26
CA LEU A 354 14.74 -5.75 19.61
C LEU A 354 15.81 -6.20 20.62
N SER A 355 16.72 -7.11 20.25
CA SER A 355 17.78 -7.59 21.12
C SER A 355 18.76 -6.45 21.47
N GLU A 356 19.14 -5.65 20.51
CA GLU A 356 20.06 -4.53 20.71
C GLU A 356 19.40 -3.41 21.53
N TRP A 357 18.12 -3.14 21.28
CA TRP A 357 17.36 -2.22 22.11
C TRP A 357 17.23 -2.73 23.56
N LEU A 358 17.02 -4.03 23.78
CA LEU A 358 16.97 -4.60 25.12
C LEU A 358 18.32 -4.48 25.85
N VAL A 359 19.44 -4.63 25.14
CA VAL A 359 20.78 -4.35 25.70
C VAL A 359 20.87 -2.89 26.16
N TYR A 360 20.44 -1.97 25.33
CA TYR A 360 20.36 -0.54 25.68
C TYR A 360 19.47 -0.31 26.90
N ARG A 361 18.27 -0.88 26.94
CA ARG A 361 17.33 -0.71 28.05
C ARG A 361 17.84 -1.27 29.36
N VAL A 362 18.39 -2.49 29.34
CA VAL A 362 19.00 -3.11 30.53
C VAL A 362 20.17 -2.25 31.04
N GLY A 363 21.01 -1.75 30.15
CA GLY A 363 22.08 -0.82 30.47
C GLY A 363 21.59 0.47 31.10
N THR A 364 20.53 1.07 30.56
CA THR A 364 19.88 2.28 31.08
C THR A 364 19.33 2.07 32.48
N VAL A 365 18.63 0.96 32.73
CA VAL A 365 18.10 0.62 34.06
C VAL A 365 19.24 0.36 35.05
N ARG A 366 20.29 -0.31 34.65
CA ARG A 366 21.49 -0.51 35.48
C ARG A 366 22.10 0.83 35.92
N ARG A 367 22.29 1.77 34.98
CA ARG A 367 22.79 3.13 35.27
C ARG A 367 21.87 3.88 36.22
N ARG A 368 20.56 3.81 36.02
CA ARG A 368 19.55 4.39 36.92
C ARG A 368 19.67 3.86 38.35
N LEU A 369 19.73 2.54 38.51
CA LEU A 369 19.87 1.90 39.81
C LEU A 369 21.20 2.26 40.47
N GLN A 370 22.30 2.27 39.73
CA GLN A 370 23.61 2.67 40.25
C GLN A 370 23.58 4.13 40.72
N PHE A 371 23.05 5.03 39.92
CA PHE A 371 22.89 6.43 40.30
C PHE A 371 22.07 6.64 41.56
N ARG A 372 21.01 5.83 41.72
CA ARG A 372 20.21 5.85 42.95
C ARG A 372 20.98 5.26 44.13
N LEU A 373 21.72 4.20 43.92
CA LEU A 373 22.59 3.59 44.95
C LEU A 373 23.61 4.62 45.44
N ASP A 374 24.32 5.27 44.51
CA ASP A 374 25.34 6.28 44.85
C ASP A 374 24.74 7.45 45.69
N LYS A 375 23.50 7.85 45.40
CA LYS A 375 22.78 8.86 46.19
C LYS A 375 22.43 8.33 47.58
N VAL A 376 21.95 7.11 47.68
CA VAL A 376 21.58 6.46 48.94
C VAL A 376 22.84 6.29 49.80
N GLU A 377 23.93 5.80 49.24
CA GLU A 377 25.19 5.61 49.99
C GLU A 377 25.77 6.94 50.48
N ARG A 378 25.78 7.98 49.63
CA ARG A 378 26.20 9.32 50.04
C ARG A 378 25.32 9.87 51.18
N ARG A 379 24.02 9.66 51.13
CA ARG A 379 23.11 10.13 52.16
C ARG A 379 23.28 9.33 53.48
N LEU A 380 23.43 8.02 53.38
CA LEU A 380 23.75 7.13 54.55
C LEU A 380 25.05 7.57 55.23
N HIS A 381 26.09 7.84 54.45
CA HIS A 381 27.39 8.30 54.96
C HIS A 381 27.23 9.64 55.76
N LEU A 382 26.45 10.58 55.25
CA LEU A 382 26.17 11.82 55.96
C LEU A 382 25.35 11.59 57.26
N LEU A 383 24.37 10.70 57.22
CA LEU A 383 23.53 10.37 58.39
C LEU A 383 24.35 9.65 59.47
N GLU A 384 25.31 8.77 59.11
CA GLU A 384 26.22 8.15 60.02
C GLU A 384 27.02 9.17 60.83
N GLY A 385 27.63 10.15 60.11
CA GLY A 385 28.36 11.25 60.76
C GLY A 385 27.47 12.09 61.66
N LEU A 386 26.24 12.40 61.20
CA LEU A 386 25.30 13.19 61.95
C LEU A 386 24.84 12.47 63.23
N LEU A 387 24.66 11.15 63.18
CA LEU A 387 24.30 10.34 64.32
C LEU A 387 25.43 10.31 65.36
N ILE A 388 26.68 10.23 64.95
CA ILE A 388 27.86 10.34 65.83
C ILE A 388 27.87 11.69 66.55
N ALA A 389 27.60 12.79 65.83
CA ALA A 389 27.47 14.10 66.44
C ALA A 389 26.36 14.21 67.44
N PHE A 390 25.16 13.62 67.17
CA PHE A 390 24.03 13.57 68.11
C PHE A 390 24.34 12.82 69.40
N LEU A 391 24.99 11.67 69.30
CA LEU A 391 25.37 10.87 70.44
C LEU A 391 26.42 11.56 71.33
N ASN A 392 27.17 12.54 70.81
CA ASN A 392 28.24 13.24 71.46
C ASN A 392 28.04 14.78 71.43
N LEU A 393 26.79 15.22 71.46
CA LEU A 393 26.42 16.61 71.19
C LEU A 393 27.16 17.66 72.04
N ASP A 394 27.29 17.40 73.34
CA ASP A 394 27.97 18.32 74.28
C ASP A 394 29.48 18.48 73.91
N GLU A 395 30.13 17.42 73.54
CA GLU A 395 31.52 17.42 73.13
C GLU A 395 31.71 18.13 71.77
N VAL A 396 30.82 17.87 70.80
CA VAL A 396 30.82 18.56 69.50
C VAL A 396 30.64 20.07 69.67
N ILE A 397 29.68 20.52 70.49
CA ILE A 397 29.46 21.92 70.81
C ILE A 397 30.69 22.52 71.50
N ARG A 398 31.32 21.81 72.45
CA ARG A 398 32.52 22.24 73.13
C ARG A 398 33.66 22.50 72.11
N ILE A 399 33.94 21.55 71.22
CA ILE A 399 34.95 21.65 70.20
C ILE A 399 34.69 22.83 69.28
N ILE A 400 33.48 23.02 68.80
CA ILE A 400 33.09 24.15 67.94
C ILE A 400 33.29 25.49 68.60
N ARG A 401 33.16 25.57 69.95
CA ARG A 401 33.29 26.83 70.69
C ARG A 401 34.73 27.11 71.17
N SER A 402 35.57 26.10 71.37
CA SER A 402 36.90 26.24 71.94
C SER A 402 38.07 26.19 70.96
N GLU A 403 37.83 25.64 69.78
CA GLU A 403 38.89 25.45 68.79
C GLU A 403 38.82 26.49 67.68
N ASP A 404 39.98 27.04 67.27
CA ASP A 404 40.07 27.96 66.17
C ASP A 404 39.77 27.30 64.80
N SER A 405 40.02 26.00 64.71
CA SER A 405 39.75 25.18 63.54
C SER A 405 39.05 23.88 63.95
N PRO A 406 37.72 23.91 64.18
CA PRO A 406 36.98 22.78 64.74
C PRO A 406 36.91 21.55 63.78
N LYS A 407 36.98 21.72 62.46
CA LYS A 407 36.84 20.63 61.49
C LYS A 407 37.90 19.52 61.67
N PRO A 408 39.23 19.78 61.67
CA PRO A 408 40.23 18.76 61.90
C PRO A 408 40.08 18.03 63.24
N VAL A 409 39.71 18.75 64.28
CA VAL A 409 39.52 18.18 65.64
C VAL A 409 38.34 17.25 65.69
N LEU A 410 37.22 17.62 65.04
CA LEU A 410 36.04 16.74 64.95
C LEU A 410 36.34 15.48 64.15
N MET A 411 37.12 15.61 63.07
CA MET A 411 37.55 14.47 62.25
C MET A 411 38.44 13.48 63.02
N GLU A 412 39.42 13.99 63.72
CA GLU A 412 40.33 13.18 64.54
C GLU A 412 39.60 12.50 65.72
N ARG A 413 38.80 13.29 66.42
CA ARG A 413 38.13 12.87 67.66
C ARG A 413 37.06 11.78 67.42
N PHE A 414 36.29 11.94 66.34
CA PHE A 414 35.13 11.04 66.10
C PHE A 414 35.35 10.12 64.88
N GLY A 415 36.52 10.14 64.26
CA GLY A 415 36.80 9.34 63.06
C GLY A 415 35.96 9.72 61.85
N LEU A 416 35.55 11.03 61.74
CA LEU A 416 34.70 11.54 60.69
C LEU A 416 35.47 11.80 59.43
N THR A 417 34.84 11.59 58.28
CA THR A 417 35.36 12.08 57.03
C THR A 417 35.19 13.60 56.90
N GLU A 418 35.95 14.23 56.00
CA GLU A 418 35.86 15.66 55.74
C GLU A 418 34.42 16.10 55.40
N VAL A 419 33.74 15.33 54.52
CA VAL A 419 32.36 15.58 54.09
C VAL A 419 31.37 15.48 55.25
N GLN A 420 31.57 14.53 56.17
CA GLN A 420 30.74 14.41 57.39
C GLN A 420 30.96 15.57 58.34
N ALA A 421 32.24 16.00 58.55
CA ALA A 421 32.55 17.12 59.43
C ALA A 421 31.98 18.43 58.89
N ASP A 422 32.10 18.71 57.58
CA ASP A 422 31.49 19.85 56.93
C ASP A 422 29.96 19.84 57.11
N TYR A 423 29.32 18.71 56.87
CA TYR A 423 27.85 18.58 57.02
C TYR A 423 27.39 18.83 58.47
N ILE A 424 28.15 18.37 59.45
CA ILE A 424 27.85 18.62 60.87
C ILE A 424 27.97 20.10 61.19
N LEU A 425 29.04 20.77 60.71
CA LEU A 425 29.28 22.19 60.95
C LEU A 425 28.21 23.07 60.29
N ASP A 426 27.64 22.64 59.16
CA ASP A 426 26.57 23.35 58.45
C ASP A 426 25.16 23.02 58.99
N THR A 427 25.09 22.15 60.03
CA THR A 427 23.81 21.72 60.59
C THR A 427 23.16 22.87 61.36
N ARG A 428 21.89 23.15 61.10
CA ARG A 428 21.12 24.16 61.80
C ARG A 428 20.80 23.72 63.24
N LEU A 429 20.96 24.61 64.23
CA LEU A 429 20.69 24.32 65.65
C LEU A 429 19.31 23.66 65.95
N ARG A 430 18.26 24.01 65.20
CA ARG A 430 16.93 23.38 65.31
C ARG A 430 16.92 21.89 64.97
N GLN A 431 17.86 21.44 64.17
CA GLN A 431 18.00 20.03 63.74
C GLN A 431 18.67 19.18 64.84
N LEU A 432 19.14 19.77 65.91
CA LEU A 432 19.75 19.12 67.07
C LEU A 432 18.72 18.73 68.13
N ALA A 433 17.41 18.92 67.88
CA ALA A 433 16.34 18.50 68.79
C ALA A 433 16.21 16.96 68.83
N ARG A 434 15.85 16.40 69.99
CA ARG A 434 15.69 14.95 70.23
C ARG A 434 14.73 14.25 69.25
N LEU A 435 13.71 14.95 68.75
CA LEU A 435 12.79 14.44 67.72
C LEU A 435 13.47 14.25 66.38
N GLU A 436 14.54 14.97 66.06
CA GLU A 436 15.30 14.83 64.85
C GLU A 436 16.20 13.59 64.85
N GLU A 437 16.73 13.17 66.01
CA GLU A 437 17.47 11.91 66.14
C GLU A 437 16.64 10.70 65.70
N MET A 438 15.38 10.63 66.13
CA MET A 438 14.48 9.55 65.71
C MET A 438 14.26 9.55 64.19
N LYS A 439 14.04 10.72 63.59
CA LYS A 439 13.87 10.86 62.14
C LYS A 439 15.13 10.44 61.37
N ILE A 440 16.31 10.78 61.91
CA ILE A 440 17.60 10.38 61.29
C ILE A 440 17.77 8.85 61.32
N ARG A 441 17.40 8.21 62.44
CA ARG A 441 17.45 6.74 62.56
C ARG A 441 16.45 6.08 61.61
N ASP A 442 15.21 6.59 61.56
CA ASP A 442 14.17 6.09 60.64
C ASP A 442 14.60 6.23 59.19
N GLU A 443 15.12 7.41 58.77
CA GLU A 443 15.67 7.66 57.43
C GLU A 443 16.85 6.71 57.12
N GLN A 444 17.74 6.49 58.12
CA GLN A 444 18.88 5.58 57.95
C GLN A 444 18.42 4.15 57.70
N ASP A 445 17.45 3.67 58.48
CA ASP A 445 16.91 2.31 58.33
C ASP A 445 16.17 2.12 57.01
N GLU A 446 15.41 3.12 56.55
CA GLU A 446 14.75 3.08 55.25
C GLU A 446 15.78 3.04 54.11
N LEU A 447 16.78 3.90 54.13
CA LEU A 447 17.83 3.95 53.11
C LEU A 447 18.72 2.70 53.14
N ALA A 448 18.97 2.12 54.31
CA ALA A 448 19.71 0.86 54.41
C ALA A 448 18.95 -0.29 53.72
N LYS A 449 17.65 -0.39 53.96
CA LYS A 449 16.79 -1.36 53.27
C LYS A 449 16.74 -1.12 51.76
N GLU A 450 16.67 0.16 51.35
CA GLU A 450 16.73 0.51 49.92
C GLU A 450 18.06 0.13 49.30
N ARG A 451 19.20 0.40 49.93
CA ARG A 451 20.52 0.02 49.53
C ARG A 451 20.65 -1.51 49.29
N GLU A 452 20.16 -2.32 50.21
CA GLU A 452 20.17 -3.78 50.08
C GLU A 452 19.38 -4.25 48.85
N LYS A 453 18.19 -3.63 48.60
CA LYS A 453 17.39 -3.94 47.43
C LYS A 453 18.13 -3.56 46.13
N LEU A 454 18.74 -2.38 46.08
CA LEU A 454 19.48 -1.91 44.94
C LEU A 454 20.70 -2.79 44.64
N LEU A 455 21.49 -3.18 45.70
CA LEU A 455 22.59 -4.10 45.56
C LEU A 455 22.14 -5.48 45.07
N ALA A 456 21.04 -5.99 45.57
CA ALA A 456 20.47 -7.26 45.13
C ALA A 456 20.01 -7.27 43.68
N LEU A 457 19.51 -6.12 43.18
CA LEU A 457 19.13 -5.96 41.76
C LEU A 457 20.36 -5.83 40.88
N LEU A 458 21.34 -5.01 41.26
CA LEU A 458 22.57 -4.78 40.51
C LEU A 458 23.47 -6.01 40.46
N GLY A 459 23.45 -6.82 41.52
CA GLY A 459 24.28 -8.06 41.65
C GLY A 459 23.72 -9.27 40.89
N SER A 460 22.54 -9.14 40.22
CA SER A 460 21.90 -10.26 39.54
C SER A 460 21.29 -9.87 38.21
N GLU A 461 21.88 -10.33 37.09
CA GLU A 461 21.32 -10.14 35.74
C GLU A 461 19.88 -10.63 35.62
N ALA A 462 19.56 -11.77 36.25
CA ALA A 462 18.18 -12.31 36.19
C ALA A 462 17.16 -11.40 36.89
N LYS A 463 17.54 -10.83 38.05
CA LYS A 463 16.67 -9.88 38.75
C LYS A 463 16.51 -8.57 37.97
N LEU A 464 17.58 -8.09 37.36
CA LEU A 464 17.57 -6.90 36.54
C LEU A 464 16.67 -7.07 35.30
N LYS A 465 16.81 -8.18 34.59
CA LYS A 465 15.94 -8.52 33.46
C LYS A 465 14.48 -8.67 33.87
N LYS A 466 14.21 -9.26 35.04
CA LYS A 466 12.85 -9.36 35.58
C LYS A 466 12.26 -7.99 35.90
N LEU A 467 13.07 -7.05 36.39
CA LEU A 467 12.63 -5.67 36.60
C LEU A 467 12.30 -4.99 35.26
N VAL A 468 13.19 -5.09 34.27
CA VAL A 468 12.97 -4.54 32.91
C VAL A 468 11.70 -5.11 32.30
N ARG A 469 11.49 -6.43 32.41
CA ARG A 469 10.28 -7.11 31.94
C ARG A 469 9.01 -6.52 32.59
N LYS A 470 9.03 -6.32 33.90
CA LYS A 470 7.91 -5.73 34.64
C LYS A 470 7.60 -4.31 34.16
N GLU A 471 8.62 -3.47 34.03
CA GLU A 471 8.47 -2.09 33.57
C GLU A 471 7.92 -1.99 32.14
N ILE A 472 8.37 -2.85 31.21
CA ILE A 472 7.85 -2.92 29.85
C ILE A 472 6.36 -3.27 29.85
N LEU A 473 5.93 -4.23 30.70
CA LEU A 473 4.52 -4.61 30.80
C LEU A 473 3.66 -3.51 31.41
N GLU A 474 4.14 -2.82 32.44
CA GLU A 474 3.46 -1.68 33.05
C GLU A 474 3.28 -0.52 32.06
N ASP A 475 4.32 -0.23 31.27
CA ASP A 475 4.25 0.79 30.22
C ASP A 475 3.33 0.36 29.06
N ALA A 476 3.31 -0.94 28.73
CA ALA A 476 2.41 -1.47 27.72
C ALA A 476 0.94 -1.41 28.14
N GLU A 477 0.64 -1.58 29.42
CA GLU A 477 -0.70 -1.39 29.97
C GLU A 477 -1.09 0.09 29.97
N LYS A 478 -0.17 0.98 30.40
CA LYS A 478 -0.41 2.42 30.53
C LYS A 478 -0.63 3.13 29.19
N TYR A 479 0.16 2.81 28.17
CA TYR A 479 0.22 3.54 26.91
C TYR A 479 -0.28 2.72 25.71
N GLY A 480 -0.50 1.41 25.86
CA GLY A 480 -0.91 0.53 24.80
C GLY A 480 -2.39 0.68 24.44
N ASP A 481 -2.67 0.55 23.16
CA ASP A 481 -4.00 0.54 22.58
C ASP A 481 -4.18 -0.65 21.64
N ASP A 482 -5.37 -0.78 21.07
CA ASP A 482 -5.66 -1.83 20.11
C ASP A 482 -5.03 -1.52 18.74
N ARG A 483 -4.80 -2.57 17.96
CA ARG A 483 -4.31 -2.46 16.58
C ARG A 483 -5.29 -1.62 15.74
N ARG A 484 -4.76 -0.68 14.96
CA ARG A 484 -5.53 0.17 14.05
C ARG A 484 -5.60 -0.40 12.64
N SER A 485 -4.49 -0.98 12.14
CA SER A 485 -4.40 -1.54 10.78
C SER A 485 -4.66 -3.04 10.82
N PRO A 486 -5.85 -3.53 10.40
CA PRO A 486 -6.11 -4.97 10.33
C PRO A 486 -5.25 -5.64 9.27
N ILE A 487 -4.80 -6.86 9.55
CA ILE A 487 -4.02 -7.67 8.58
C ILE A 487 -4.98 -8.67 7.94
N VAL A 488 -5.22 -8.49 6.65
CA VAL A 488 -6.25 -9.24 5.91
C VAL A 488 -5.68 -9.80 4.61
N ALA A 489 -5.99 -11.07 4.32
CA ALA A 489 -5.70 -11.62 3.01
C ALA A 489 -6.70 -11.08 1.96
N ARG A 490 -6.20 -10.45 0.92
CA ARG A 490 -7.01 -9.91 -0.19
C ARG A 490 -6.49 -10.44 -1.52
N ALA A 491 -7.39 -10.63 -2.49
CA ALA A 491 -7.01 -10.87 -3.87
C ALA A 491 -6.28 -9.64 -4.45
N GLU A 492 -5.43 -9.87 -5.44
CA GLU A 492 -4.75 -8.78 -6.14
C GLU A 492 -5.75 -7.85 -6.83
N ALA A 493 -5.50 -6.56 -6.73
CA ALA A 493 -6.28 -5.57 -7.46
C ALA A 493 -5.98 -5.67 -8.97
N LYS A 494 -7.05 -5.62 -9.78
CA LYS A 494 -6.96 -5.76 -11.23
C LYS A 494 -7.58 -4.55 -11.91
N ALA A 495 -6.80 -3.89 -12.76
CA ALA A 495 -7.33 -2.85 -13.63
C ALA A 495 -8.26 -3.48 -14.66
N LEU A 496 -9.53 -3.05 -14.67
CA LEU A 496 -10.53 -3.50 -15.62
C LEU A 496 -10.34 -2.78 -16.97
N SER A 497 -10.62 -3.47 -18.06
CA SER A 497 -10.65 -2.87 -19.39
C SER A 497 -11.84 -1.91 -19.52
N GLU A 498 -11.78 -0.98 -20.49
CA GLU A 498 -12.88 -0.04 -20.74
C GLU A 498 -14.21 -0.74 -20.97
N THR A 499 -14.19 -1.93 -21.55
CA THR A 499 -15.37 -2.74 -21.84
C THR A 499 -15.99 -3.37 -20.59
N GLU A 500 -15.16 -3.76 -19.61
CA GLU A 500 -15.62 -4.32 -18.32
C GLU A 500 -16.23 -3.23 -17.41
N LEU A 501 -15.76 -1.99 -17.54
CA LEU A 501 -16.26 -0.85 -16.75
C LEU A 501 -17.59 -0.28 -17.26
N MET A 502 -18.08 -0.72 -18.43
CA MET A 502 -19.31 -0.19 -19.03
C MET A 502 -20.57 -0.89 -18.49
N PRO A 503 -21.67 -0.16 -18.29
CA PRO A 503 -22.96 -0.80 -17.93
C PRO A 503 -23.35 -1.82 -18.99
N THR A 504 -23.67 -3.02 -18.56
CA THR A 504 -24.07 -4.12 -19.44
C THR A 504 -25.54 -3.96 -19.86
N GLU A 505 -25.79 -3.29 -20.98
CA GLU A 505 -27.13 -3.17 -21.58
C GLU A 505 -27.27 -4.14 -22.78
N PRO A 506 -28.44 -4.78 -22.99
CA PRO A 506 -28.70 -5.52 -24.20
C PRO A 506 -28.70 -4.58 -25.40
N VAL A 507 -27.99 -4.97 -26.45
CA VAL A 507 -27.87 -4.19 -27.69
C VAL A 507 -27.92 -5.10 -28.91
N THR A 508 -28.28 -4.54 -30.05
CA THR A 508 -28.17 -5.21 -31.35
C THR A 508 -27.37 -4.34 -32.30
N VAL A 509 -26.29 -4.86 -32.82
CA VAL A 509 -25.46 -4.20 -33.83
C VAL A 509 -25.98 -4.57 -35.21
N VAL A 510 -26.28 -3.57 -36.05
CA VAL A 510 -26.81 -3.72 -37.37
C VAL A 510 -25.80 -3.28 -38.41
N LEU A 511 -25.53 -4.14 -39.40
CA LEU A 511 -24.66 -3.90 -40.54
C LEU A 511 -25.48 -3.80 -41.82
N SER A 512 -25.25 -2.73 -42.63
CA SER A 512 -25.87 -2.56 -43.93
C SER A 512 -25.07 -3.19 -45.07
N GLU A 513 -25.68 -3.37 -46.23
CA GLU A 513 -25.02 -3.91 -47.47
C GLU A 513 -23.80 -3.08 -47.90
N LYS A 514 -23.84 -1.75 -47.70
CA LYS A 514 -22.68 -0.86 -48.03
C LYS A 514 -21.71 -0.67 -46.89
N GLY A 515 -21.80 -1.49 -45.82
CA GLY A 515 -20.86 -1.48 -44.68
C GLY A 515 -21.07 -0.31 -43.70
N TRP A 516 -22.30 0.18 -43.56
CA TRP A 516 -22.66 1.12 -42.50
C TRP A 516 -23.07 0.35 -41.25
N VAL A 517 -22.69 0.86 -40.11
CA VAL A 517 -22.92 0.21 -38.81
C VAL A 517 -23.67 1.15 -37.86
N ARG A 518 -24.55 0.59 -37.04
CA ARG A 518 -25.27 1.24 -35.95
C ARG A 518 -25.63 0.25 -34.86
N CYS A 519 -25.85 0.75 -33.64
CA CYS A 519 -26.16 -0.03 -32.45
C CYS A 519 -27.52 0.38 -31.91
N ALA A 520 -28.46 -0.55 -31.82
CA ALA A 520 -29.77 -0.36 -31.24
C ALA A 520 -29.83 -0.87 -29.81
N LYS A 521 -30.68 -0.31 -28.94
CA LYS A 521 -30.94 -0.82 -27.60
C LYS A 521 -31.93 -1.97 -27.67
N GLY A 522 -31.65 -3.04 -26.91
CA GLY A 522 -32.44 -4.26 -26.83
C GLY A 522 -32.14 -5.28 -27.92
N HIS A 523 -32.75 -6.48 -27.79
CA HIS A 523 -32.62 -7.57 -28.75
C HIS A 523 -33.82 -7.68 -29.66
N ASP A 524 -35.01 -7.22 -29.22
CA ASP A 524 -36.27 -7.30 -29.96
C ASP A 524 -36.47 -6.09 -30.90
N ILE A 525 -35.58 -6.02 -31.92
CA ILE A 525 -35.66 -4.97 -32.93
C ILE A 525 -35.87 -5.56 -34.32
N ASP A 526 -36.73 -4.97 -35.11
CA ASP A 526 -36.83 -5.25 -36.55
C ASP A 526 -35.73 -4.48 -37.29
N ALA A 527 -34.60 -5.14 -37.48
CA ALA A 527 -33.44 -4.57 -38.16
C ALA A 527 -33.75 -4.30 -39.66
N THR A 528 -34.66 -5.04 -40.27
CA THR A 528 -35.07 -4.89 -41.69
C THR A 528 -35.90 -3.64 -41.94
N GLY A 529 -36.71 -3.29 -40.96
CA GLY A 529 -37.59 -2.09 -40.99
C GLY A 529 -36.90 -0.78 -40.63
N LEU A 530 -35.59 -0.79 -40.32
CA LEU A 530 -34.84 0.43 -40.03
C LEU A 530 -34.64 1.28 -41.30
N SER A 531 -34.51 2.60 -41.15
CA SER A 531 -34.21 3.54 -42.26
C SER A 531 -32.74 3.39 -42.71
N TYR A 532 -32.52 3.04 -44.00
CA TYR A 532 -31.23 2.93 -44.64
C TYR A 532 -31.01 4.09 -45.61
N LYS A 533 -29.75 4.36 -46.00
CA LYS A 533 -29.44 5.33 -47.03
C LYS A 533 -29.99 4.90 -48.40
N ALA A 534 -30.25 5.85 -49.28
CA ALA A 534 -30.73 5.57 -50.62
C ALA A 534 -29.77 4.57 -51.35
N GLY A 535 -30.37 3.44 -51.77
CA GLY A 535 -29.65 2.36 -52.43
C GLY A 535 -28.75 1.50 -51.51
N ASP A 536 -29.01 1.52 -50.21
CA ASP A 536 -28.45 0.61 -49.18
C ASP A 536 -29.58 -0.19 -48.55
N GLY A 537 -29.25 -1.30 -47.90
CA GLY A 537 -30.22 -2.20 -47.27
C GLY A 537 -29.65 -2.94 -46.08
N PHE A 538 -30.50 -3.71 -45.40
CA PHE A 538 -30.11 -4.60 -44.32
C PHE A 538 -29.21 -5.72 -44.86
N LYS A 539 -28.05 -5.99 -44.17
CA LYS A 539 -27.21 -7.12 -44.43
C LYS A 539 -27.20 -8.13 -43.32
N ALA A 540 -26.88 -7.70 -42.11
CA ALA A 540 -26.76 -8.59 -40.95
C ALA A 540 -27.05 -7.82 -39.64
N ALA A 541 -27.49 -8.54 -38.62
CA ALA A 541 -27.63 -8.03 -37.26
C ALA A 541 -27.16 -9.07 -36.26
N ALA A 542 -26.55 -8.62 -35.18
CA ALA A 542 -26.10 -9.47 -34.10
C ALA A 542 -26.52 -8.91 -32.75
N PRO A 543 -27.28 -9.68 -31.95
CA PRO A 543 -27.59 -9.30 -30.58
C PRO A 543 -26.39 -9.56 -29.66
N GLY A 544 -26.28 -8.78 -28.60
CA GLY A 544 -25.22 -8.92 -27.60
C GLY A 544 -25.36 -7.88 -26.50
N ARG A 545 -24.25 -7.51 -25.89
CA ARG A 545 -24.21 -6.56 -24.78
C ARG A 545 -23.34 -5.35 -25.13
N SER A 546 -23.65 -4.20 -24.53
CA SER A 546 -22.95 -2.94 -24.80
C SER A 546 -21.46 -2.97 -24.44
N ASN A 547 -21.06 -3.82 -23.49
CA ASN A 547 -19.69 -4.01 -23.05
C ASN A 547 -18.88 -5.04 -23.87
N GLN A 548 -19.45 -5.63 -24.95
CA GLN A 548 -18.77 -6.53 -25.85
C GLN A 548 -18.13 -5.81 -27.03
N TYR A 549 -17.19 -6.49 -27.69
CA TYR A 549 -16.69 -6.07 -29.00
C TYR A 549 -17.58 -6.62 -30.12
N ALA A 550 -18.03 -5.71 -30.98
CA ALA A 550 -18.62 -6.11 -32.24
C ALA A 550 -17.49 -6.49 -33.20
N VAL A 551 -17.51 -7.74 -33.68
CA VAL A 551 -16.55 -8.29 -34.63
C VAL A 551 -17.18 -8.30 -36.01
N PHE A 552 -16.45 -7.76 -36.98
CA PHE A 552 -16.82 -7.72 -38.40
C PHE A 552 -15.84 -8.58 -39.17
N ILE A 553 -16.35 -9.35 -40.14
CA ILE A 553 -15.47 -10.12 -41.05
C ILE A 553 -15.69 -9.61 -42.46
N ASP A 554 -14.61 -9.31 -43.16
CA ASP A 554 -14.66 -8.82 -44.54
C ASP A 554 -14.62 -9.94 -45.59
N SER A 555 -14.85 -9.59 -46.86
CA SER A 555 -14.84 -10.49 -48.00
C SER A 555 -13.47 -11.14 -48.28
N THR A 556 -12.41 -10.69 -47.62
CA THR A 556 -11.06 -11.29 -47.68
C THR A 556 -10.77 -12.28 -46.55
N GLY A 557 -11.72 -12.45 -45.60
CA GLY A 557 -11.57 -13.31 -44.43
C GLY A 557 -10.79 -12.70 -43.29
N ARG A 558 -10.68 -11.37 -43.23
CA ARG A 558 -10.08 -10.64 -42.09
C ARG A 558 -11.15 -10.27 -41.08
N SER A 559 -10.81 -10.31 -39.81
CA SER A 559 -11.67 -9.86 -38.71
C SER A 559 -11.23 -8.47 -38.23
N TYR A 560 -12.20 -7.69 -37.80
CA TYR A 560 -12.08 -6.34 -37.22
C TYR A 560 -12.92 -6.24 -35.97
N SER A 561 -12.54 -5.39 -35.02
CA SER A 561 -13.29 -5.22 -33.77
C SER A 561 -13.49 -3.76 -33.42
N LEU A 562 -14.70 -3.42 -33.00
CA LEU A 562 -15.06 -2.14 -32.42
C LEU A 562 -15.88 -2.38 -31.15
N ALA A 563 -15.65 -1.61 -30.09
CA ALA A 563 -16.46 -1.71 -28.89
C ALA A 563 -17.92 -1.33 -29.20
N ALA A 564 -18.88 -2.19 -28.84
CA ALA A 564 -20.29 -2.01 -29.20
C ALA A 564 -20.87 -0.67 -28.71
N HIS A 565 -20.50 -0.24 -27.51
CA HIS A 565 -20.92 1.05 -26.95
C HIS A 565 -20.40 2.28 -27.72
N SER A 566 -19.32 2.11 -28.49
CA SER A 566 -18.74 3.19 -29.29
C SER A 566 -19.42 3.39 -30.63
N LEU A 567 -20.33 2.48 -31.01
CA LEU A 567 -21.04 2.52 -32.27
C LEU A 567 -22.16 3.56 -32.24
N PRO A 568 -22.49 4.21 -33.37
CA PRO A 568 -23.53 5.20 -33.43
C PRO A 568 -24.90 4.60 -33.13
N SER A 569 -25.79 5.38 -32.52
CA SER A 569 -27.16 4.97 -32.21
C SER A 569 -27.97 4.64 -33.46
N ALA A 570 -28.84 3.62 -33.39
CA ALA A 570 -29.75 3.24 -34.47
C ALA A 570 -30.90 4.27 -34.73
N ARG A 571 -30.98 5.35 -33.96
CA ARG A 571 -31.87 6.47 -34.26
C ARG A 571 -31.47 7.21 -35.54
N GLY A 572 -30.20 7.15 -35.93
CA GLY A 572 -29.66 7.67 -37.18
C GLY A 572 -29.41 6.58 -38.20
N GLN A 573 -28.84 6.95 -39.34
CA GLN A 573 -28.47 6.01 -40.41
C GLN A 573 -27.15 5.27 -40.17
N GLY A 574 -26.45 5.52 -39.04
CA GLY A 574 -25.16 4.94 -38.72
C GLY A 574 -24.00 5.69 -39.36
N GLU A 575 -22.83 5.03 -39.38
CA GLU A 575 -21.59 5.51 -39.99
C GLU A 575 -20.90 4.40 -40.79
N PRO A 576 -20.09 4.73 -41.82
CA PRO A 576 -19.36 3.73 -42.57
C PRO A 576 -18.23 3.14 -41.73
N LEU A 577 -18.10 1.82 -41.71
CA LEU A 577 -17.00 1.12 -41.02
C LEU A 577 -15.62 1.53 -41.53
N THR A 578 -15.49 1.90 -42.80
CA THR A 578 -14.23 2.40 -43.41
C THR A 578 -13.77 3.74 -42.82
N GLY A 579 -14.62 4.47 -42.11
CA GLY A 579 -14.24 5.66 -41.33
C GLY A 579 -13.45 5.33 -40.05
N ARG A 580 -13.58 4.11 -39.51
CA ARG A 580 -12.91 3.66 -38.29
C ARG A 580 -11.90 2.53 -38.52
N LEU A 581 -12.12 1.70 -39.55
CA LEU A 581 -11.35 0.50 -39.88
C LEU A 581 -10.69 0.70 -41.24
N THR A 582 -9.60 -0.01 -41.46
CA THR A 582 -8.81 0.09 -42.70
C THR A 582 -8.78 -1.27 -43.44
N PRO A 583 -9.89 -1.69 -44.09
CA PRO A 583 -9.89 -2.92 -44.88
C PRO A 583 -9.04 -2.78 -46.16
N PRO A 584 -8.60 -3.89 -46.75
CA PRO A 584 -7.95 -3.88 -48.05
C PRO A 584 -8.81 -3.23 -49.13
N PRO A 585 -8.22 -2.60 -50.15
CA PRO A 585 -8.96 -2.00 -51.26
C PRO A 585 -9.94 -2.99 -51.90
N GLY A 586 -11.22 -2.59 -52.04
CA GLY A 586 -12.28 -3.42 -52.61
C GLY A 586 -12.90 -4.46 -51.67
N ALA A 587 -12.45 -4.59 -50.45
CA ALA A 587 -13.05 -5.49 -49.48
C ALA A 587 -14.40 -4.94 -48.98
N THR A 588 -15.37 -5.82 -48.82
CA THR A 588 -16.71 -5.52 -48.25
C THR A 588 -16.89 -6.28 -46.94
N PHE A 589 -17.63 -5.70 -45.98
CA PHE A 589 -17.94 -6.37 -44.73
C PHE A 589 -19.10 -7.35 -44.95
N GLU A 590 -18.89 -8.62 -44.58
CA GLU A 590 -19.83 -9.71 -44.90
C GLU A 590 -20.70 -10.10 -43.74
N CYS A 591 -20.21 -10.04 -42.51
CA CYS A 591 -20.98 -10.39 -41.29
C CYS A 591 -20.56 -9.55 -40.09
N VAL A 592 -21.44 -9.55 -39.09
CA VAL A 592 -21.21 -8.96 -37.76
C VAL A 592 -21.60 -9.97 -36.69
N MET A 593 -20.85 -9.97 -35.58
CA MET A 593 -21.17 -10.79 -34.41
C MET A 593 -20.66 -10.09 -33.15
N LEU A 594 -21.26 -10.43 -31.99
CA LEU A 594 -20.80 -10.01 -30.66
C LEU A 594 -20.41 -11.27 -29.89
N PRO A 595 -19.19 -11.80 -30.09
CA PRO A 595 -18.77 -13.05 -29.49
C PRO A 595 -18.51 -12.86 -27.98
N GLU A 596 -18.84 -13.89 -27.19
CA GLU A 596 -18.33 -14.07 -25.85
C GLU A 596 -16.93 -14.65 -25.94
N ASP A 597 -15.99 -14.19 -25.12
CA ASP A 597 -14.56 -14.55 -25.23
C ASP A 597 -14.31 -16.06 -25.12
N SER A 598 -15.01 -16.75 -24.22
CA SER A 598 -14.88 -18.18 -23.99
C SER A 598 -15.74 -19.06 -24.92
N ALA A 599 -16.70 -18.48 -25.63
CA ALA A 599 -17.60 -19.23 -26.50
C ALA A 599 -16.88 -19.70 -27.78
N LEU A 600 -17.38 -20.77 -28.38
CA LEU A 600 -16.85 -21.35 -29.60
C LEU A 600 -17.75 -21.04 -30.80
N TYR A 601 -17.13 -20.86 -31.95
CA TYR A 601 -17.82 -20.56 -33.20
C TYR A 601 -17.23 -21.38 -34.37
N VAL A 602 -18.10 -21.84 -35.26
CA VAL A 602 -17.68 -22.39 -36.54
C VAL A 602 -17.49 -21.26 -37.55
N ILE A 603 -16.31 -21.14 -38.11
CA ILE A 603 -15.96 -20.22 -39.18
C ILE A 603 -15.70 -21.03 -40.47
N ALA A 604 -16.34 -20.66 -41.57
CA ALA A 604 -16.22 -21.41 -42.80
C ALA A 604 -16.20 -20.52 -44.06
N SER A 605 -15.64 -21.08 -45.13
CA SER A 605 -15.76 -20.56 -46.51
C SER A 605 -16.82 -21.37 -47.29
N ASP A 606 -17.44 -20.74 -48.25
CA ASP A 606 -18.39 -21.41 -49.16
C ASP A 606 -17.70 -22.44 -50.10
N ALA A 607 -16.36 -22.51 -50.08
CA ALA A 607 -15.63 -23.62 -50.66
C ALA A 607 -15.70 -24.92 -49.83
N GLY A 608 -16.43 -24.93 -48.71
CA GLY A 608 -16.62 -26.09 -47.86
C GLY A 608 -15.45 -26.39 -46.93
N TYR A 609 -14.67 -25.37 -46.53
CA TYR A 609 -13.58 -25.49 -45.53
C TYR A 609 -13.90 -24.62 -44.32
N GLY A 610 -13.50 -25.08 -43.15
CA GLY A 610 -13.70 -24.32 -41.90
C GLY A 610 -13.05 -24.96 -40.69
N PHE A 611 -13.22 -24.32 -39.57
CA PHE A 611 -12.66 -24.68 -38.26
C PHE A 611 -13.48 -24.10 -37.13
N VAL A 612 -13.23 -24.58 -35.93
CA VAL A 612 -13.77 -24.02 -34.69
C VAL A 612 -12.79 -23.01 -34.13
N VAL A 613 -13.29 -21.84 -33.67
CA VAL A 613 -12.47 -20.75 -33.12
C VAL A 613 -13.08 -20.26 -31.80
N LYS A 614 -12.26 -19.81 -30.85
CA LYS A 614 -12.73 -19.13 -29.65
C LYS A 614 -13.12 -17.70 -29.94
N GLY A 615 -14.08 -17.15 -29.18
CA GLY A 615 -14.53 -15.78 -29.29
C GLY A 615 -13.41 -14.74 -29.13
N GLU A 616 -12.49 -14.94 -28.17
CA GLU A 616 -11.31 -14.11 -27.97
C GLU A 616 -10.39 -14.07 -29.20
N ASP A 617 -10.28 -15.17 -29.94
CA ASP A 617 -9.49 -15.28 -31.15
C ASP A 617 -10.12 -14.59 -32.37
N LEU A 618 -11.37 -14.19 -32.29
CA LEU A 618 -12.04 -13.42 -33.37
C LEU A 618 -11.70 -11.93 -33.28
N GLN A 619 -11.31 -11.43 -32.12
CA GLN A 619 -11.07 -10.02 -31.88
C GLN A 619 -9.74 -9.55 -32.49
N ALA A 620 -9.76 -8.38 -33.13
CA ALA A 620 -8.60 -7.72 -33.70
C ALA A 620 -8.25 -6.43 -32.95
N LYS A 621 -6.99 -6.28 -32.56
CA LYS A 621 -6.51 -5.09 -31.81
C LYS A 621 -6.21 -3.89 -32.74
N ASN A 622 -6.04 -4.11 -34.05
CA ASN A 622 -5.62 -3.09 -35.00
C ASN A 622 -6.73 -2.72 -35.98
N LYS A 623 -6.78 -1.45 -36.38
CA LYS A 623 -7.73 -0.95 -37.41
C LYS A 623 -7.63 -1.65 -38.75
N ALA A 624 -6.44 -2.18 -39.11
CA ALA A 624 -6.20 -2.98 -40.32
C ALA A 624 -6.72 -4.42 -40.23
N GLY A 625 -7.32 -4.79 -39.08
CA GLY A 625 -7.82 -6.14 -38.82
C GLY A 625 -6.71 -7.21 -38.78
N LYS A 626 -7.11 -8.44 -38.52
CA LYS A 626 -6.21 -9.60 -38.52
C LYS A 626 -6.71 -10.67 -39.52
N ALA A 627 -5.81 -11.41 -40.14
CA ALA A 627 -6.15 -12.56 -40.96
C ALA A 627 -6.79 -13.64 -40.06
N LEU A 628 -8.02 -14.03 -40.35
CA LEU A 628 -8.76 -15.05 -39.63
C LEU A 628 -9.00 -16.28 -40.51
N LEU A 629 -9.72 -16.13 -41.63
CA LEU A 629 -10.06 -17.19 -42.56
C LEU A 629 -9.28 -17.05 -43.87
N THR A 630 -8.54 -18.09 -44.25
CA THR A 630 -7.87 -18.14 -45.57
C THR A 630 -8.86 -18.66 -46.59
N LEU A 631 -9.25 -17.79 -47.52
CA LEU A 631 -10.20 -18.11 -48.59
C LEU A 631 -9.52 -18.73 -49.80
N PRO A 632 -10.01 -19.85 -50.35
CA PRO A 632 -9.67 -20.31 -51.71
C PRO A 632 -10.11 -19.30 -52.75
N ASN A 633 -9.50 -19.35 -53.96
CA ASN A 633 -9.85 -18.48 -55.07
C ASN A 633 -11.34 -18.55 -55.40
N GLY A 634 -12.00 -17.37 -55.47
CA GLY A 634 -13.41 -17.25 -55.76
C GLY A 634 -14.37 -17.60 -54.61
N ALA A 635 -13.86 -18.01 -53.45
CA ALA A 635 -14.63 -18.36 -52.30
C ALA A 635 -15.03 -17.13 -51.46
N LYS A 636 -16.17 -17.22 -50.79
CA LYS A 636 -16.71 -16.20 -49.90
C LYS A 636 -16.80 -16.72 -48.44
N VAL A 637 -16.87 -15.81 -47.54
CA VAL A 637 -17.11 -16.10 -46.10
C VAL A 637 -18.55 -16.52 -45.90
N VAL A 638 -18.77 -17.59 -45.14
CA VAL A 638 -20.08 -18.01 -44.62
C VAL A 638 -20.27 -17.41 -43.25
N ALA A 639 -21.51 -16.98 -42.91
CA ALA A 639 -21.82 -16.40 -41.60
C ALA A 639 -21.42 -17.36 -40.48
N PRO A 640 -20.65 -16.89 -39.46
CA PRO A 640 -20.25 -17.70 -38.32
C PRO A 640 -21.44 -18.29 -37.56
N LYS A 641 -21.27 -19.49 -37.02
CA LYS A 641 -22.31 -20.16 -36.21
C LYS A 641 -21.80 -20.47 -34.81
N PRO A 642 -22.57 -20.15 -33.75
CA PRO A 642 -22.16 -20.49 -32.39
C PRO A 642 -22.19 -21.99 -32.16
N VAL A 643 -21.30 -22.52 -31.32
CA VAL A 643 -21.24 -23.93 -30.85
C VAL A 643 -21.57 -23.91 -29.37
N ASN A 644 -22.62 -24.65 -28.99
CA ASN A 644 -23.04 -24.72 -27.58
C ASN A 644 -22.26 -25.79 -26.81
N ASN A 645 -22.06 -26.95 -27.44
CA ASN A 645 -21.30 -28.05 -26.84
C ASN A 645 -20.44 -28.74 -27.93
N LEU A 646 -19.13 -28.62 -27.82
CA LEU A 646 -18.19 -29.15 -28.80
C LEU A 646 -18.30 -30.70 -28.94
N GLU A 647 -18.59 -31.41 -27.88
CA GLU A 647 -18.64 -32.87 -27.85
C GLU A 647 -19.93 -33.44 -28.43
N ASP A 648 -21.06 -32.74 -28.21
CA ASP A 648 -22.40 -33.27 -28.50
C ASP A 648 -23.07 -32.65 -29.71
N ASP A 649 -22.62 -31.43 -30.15
CA ASP A 649 -23.22 -30.73 -31.27
C ASP A 649 -22.82 -31.35 -32.62
N TRP A 650 -23.78 -31.30 -33.56
CA TRP A 650 -23.58 -31.72 -34.93
C TRP A 650 -23.53 -30.51 -35.88
N LEU A 651 -22.67 -30.57 -36.89
CA LEU A 651 -22.62 -29.55 -37.96
C LEU A 651 -23.36 -30.09 -39.20
N ALA A 652 -24.38 -29.38 -39.60
CA ALA A 652 -25.07 -29.59 -40.88
C ALA A 652 -24.52 -28.61 -41.93
N ALA A 653 -24.20 -29.12 -43.09
CA ALA A 653 -23.68 -28.36 -44.23
C ALA A 653 -24.47 -28.66 -45.50
N VAL A 654 -25.00 -27.63 -46.18
CA VAL A 654 -25.78 -27.79 -47.38
C VAL A 654 -25.17 -27.07 -48.58
N THR A 655 -25.13 -27.72 -49.75
CA THR A 655 -24.61 -27.13 -51.01
C THR A 655 -25.72 -26.64 -51.93
N THR A 656 -25.38 -25.78 -52.91
CA THR A 656 -26.27 -25.30 -53.98
C THR A 656 -26.87 -26.41 -54.83
N GLU A 657 -26.24 -27.63 -54.84
CA GLU A 657 -26.74 -28.84 -55.49
C GLU A 657 -27.72 -29.65 -54.62
N GLY A 658 -28.13 -29.09 -53.47
CA GLY A 658 -29.01 -29.79 -52.54
C GLY A 658 -28.40 -31.03 -51.92
N ARG A 659 -27.10 -30.98 -51.58
CA ARG A 659 -26.42 -32.02 -50.85
C ARG A 659 -26.27 -31.58 -49.39
N LEU A 660 -26.75 -32.42 -48.51
CA LEU A 660 -26.69 -32.21 -47.05
C LEU A 660 -25.74 -33.24 -46.41
N LEU A 661 -24.86 -32.78 -45.55
CA LEU A 661 -23.97 -33.62 -44.74
C LEU A 661 -24.05 -33.17 -43.28
N LEU A 662 -24.21 -34.14 -42.40
CA LEU A 662 -24.12 -33.96 -40.94
C LEU A 662 -22.93 -34.73 -40.39
N PHE A 663 -22.14 -34.10 -39.50
CA PHE A 663 -21.05 -34.74 -38.77
C PHE A 663 -20.81 -34.04 -37.43
N PRO A 664 -20.17 -34.68 -36.42
CA PRO A 664 -19.90 -34.07 -35.11
C PRO A 664 -19.01 -32.84 -35.24
N VAL A 665 -19.32 -31.73 -34.53
CA VAL A 665 -18.53 -30.50 -34.57
C VAL A 665 -17.08 -30.72 -34.09
N ARG A 666 -16.87 -31.64 -33.15
CA ARG A 666 -15.56 -32.06 -32.64
C ARG A 666 -14.59 -32.57 -33.72
N ASP A 667 -15.09 -32.99 -34.87
CA ASP A 667 -14.25 -33.46 -35.99
C ASP A 667 -13.57 -32.30 -36.73
N LEU A 668 -13.96 -31.03 -36.45
CA LEU A 668 -13.28 -29.85 -36.93
C LEU A 668 -12.11 -29.48 -36.01
N PRO A 669 -10.98 -29.04 -36.57
CA PRO A 669 -9.87 -28.55 -35.77
C PRO A 669 -10.24 -27.23 -35.07
N GLN A 670 -9.76 -27.03 -33.83
CA GLN A 670 -9.84 -25.75 -33.16
C GLN A 670 -8.59 -24.93 -33.51
N LEU A 671 -8.78 -23.82 -34.20
CA LEU A 671 -7.69 -22.97 -34.73
C LEU A 671 -7.98 -21.50 -34.46
N GLY A 672 -6.96 -20.70 -34.16
CA GLY A 672 -7.07 -19.23 -34.07
C GLY A 672 -7.09 -18.53 -35.42
N LYS A 673 -6.64 -19.18 -36.53
CA LYS A 673 -6.65 -18.69 -37.93
C LYS A 673 -6.32 -19.80 -38.90
N GLY A 674 -6.71 -19.65 -40.16
CA GLY A 674 -6.28 -20.53 -41.23
C GLY A 674 -7.38 -20.84 -42.25
N LYS A 675 -7.17 -21.84 -43.10
CA LYS A 675 -8.15 -22.36 -44.06
C LYS A 675 -9.12 -23.36 -43.39
N GLY A 676 -8.67 -24.02 -42.32
CA GLY A 676 -9.38 -25.13 -41.68
C GLY A 676 -9.39 -26.42 -42.53
N ASN A 677 -10.23 -27.34 -42.09
CA ASN A 677 -10.41 -28.63 -42.74
C ASN A 677 -11.67 -28.65 -43.60
N LYS A 678 -11.75 -29.64 -44.53
CA LYS A 678 -12.88 -29.79 -45.43
C LYS A 678 -14.14 -30.20 -44.63
N ILE A 679 -15.18 -29.39 -44.70
CA ILE A 679 -16.50 -29.61 -44.08
C ILE A 679 -17.30 -30.56 -44.97
N ILE A 680 -17.51 -30.20 -46.23
CA ILE A 680 -18.25 -30.97 -47.23
C ILE A 680 -17.46 -31.06 -48.53
N GLY A 681 -17.59 -32.19 -49.23
CA GLY A 681 -16.85 -32.49 -50.44
C GLY A 681 -17.37 -31.76 -51.65
N ILE A 682 -16.82 -30.58 -51.98
CA ILE A 682 -17.12 -29.86 -53.24
C ILE A 682 -15.88 -29.85 -54.10
N PRO A 683 -15.97 -30.20 -55.42
CA PRO A 683 -14.84 -30.12 -56.37
C PRO A 683 -14.38 -28.67 -56.52
N GLY A 684 -13.06 -28.42 -56.45
CA GLY A 684 -12.49 -27.07 -56.48
C GLY A 684 -12.81 -26.27 -57.75
N GLU A 685 -12.85 -26.96 -58.91
CA GLU A 685 -13.24 -26.36 -60.19
C GLU A 685 -14.67 -25.83 -60.20
N ARG A 686 -15.60 -26.55 -59.55
CA ARG A 686 -16.99 -26.13 -59.40
C ARG A 686 -17.19 -24.99 -58.42
N VAL A 687 -16.34 -24.90 -57.43
CA VAL A 687 -16.29 -23.71 -56.54
C VAL A 687 -15.80 -22.47 -57.31
N ALA A 688 -14.74 -22.63 -58.07
CA ALA A 688 -14.13 -21.52 -58.85
C ALA A 688 -15.06 -21.02 -59.96
N SER A 689 -15.81 -21.93 -60.62
CA SER A 689 -16.82 -21.59 -61.63
C SER A 689 -18.18 -21.16 -61.03
N ARG A 690 -18.32 -21.18 -59.71
CA ARG A 690 -19.56 -20.85 -58.96
C ARG A 690 -20.74 -21.75 -59.35
N GLU A 691 -20.46 -22.97 -59.87
CA GLU A 691 -21.52 -23.99 -60.16
C GLU A 691 -21.99 -24.69 -58.91
N GLU A 692 -21.10 -24.96 -57.96
CA GLU A 692 -21.43 -25.59 -56.69
C GLU A 692 -20.61 -25.00 -55.59
N TYR A 693 -21.25 -24.56 -54.51
CA TYR A 693 -20.64 -24.03 -53.29
C TYR A 693 -21.52 -24.30 -52.07
N LEU A 694 -20.99 -24.15 -50.86
CA LEU A 694 -21.68 -24.25 -49.63
C LEU A 694 -22.64 -23.05 -49.48
N THR A 695 -23.94 -23.32 -49.29
CA THR A 695 -24.96 -22.30 -49.16
C THR A 695 -25.07 -21.80 -47.71
N ASP A 696 -25.22 -22.72 -46.77
CA ASP A 696 -25.34 -22.38 -45.35
C ASP A 696 -24.86 -23.53 -44.45
N LEU A 697 -24.63 -23.23 -43.19
CA LEU A 697 -24.27 -24.11 -42.08
C LEU A 697 -25.24 -23.94 -40.94
N ALA A 698 -25.47 -25.03 -40.19
CA ALA A 698 -26.16 -24.95 -38.91
C ALA A 698 -25.51 -25.89 -37.90
N VAL A 699 -25.34 -25.41 -36.66
CA VAL A 699 -24.91 -26.23 -35.52
C VAL A 699 -26.15 -26.70 -34.79
N LEU A 700 -26.32 -28.03 -34.73
CA LEU A 700 -27.48 -28.68 -34.12
C LEU A 700 -27.11 -29.31 -32.78
N PRO A 701 -27.74 -28.89 -31.68
CA PRO A 701 -27.70 -29.62 -30.43
C PRO A 701 -28.24 -31.05 -30.62
N SER A 702 -27.77 -31.97 -29.80
CA SER A 702 -28.27 -33.37 -29.83
C SER A 702 -29.79 -33.42 -29.63
N GLY A 703 -30.49 -34.06 -30.58
CA GLY A 703 -31.95 -34.19 -30.55
C GLY A 703 -32.75 -33.06 -31.18
N ALA A 704 -32.09 -31.98 -31.66
CA ALA A 704 -32.74 -30.88 -32.37
C ALA A 704 -33.18 -31.29 -33.81
N SER A 705 -34.20 -30.60 -34.33
CA SER A 705 -34.64 -30.74 -35.70
C SER A 705 -34.01 -29.69 -36.61
N LEU A 706 -33.79 -30.02 -37.88
CA LEU A 706 -33.25 -29.12 -38.89
C LEU A 706 -34.34 -28.68 -39.87
N VAL A 707 -34.58 -27.38 -39.97
CA VAL A 707 -35.52 -26.81 -40.93
C VAL A 707 -34.78 -26.26 -42.13
N LEU A 708 -35.09 -26.77 -43.31
CA LEU A 708 -34.56 -26.34 -44.60
C LEU A 708 -35.55 -25.35 -45.20
N GLN A 709 -35.08 -24.12 -45.51
CA GLN A 709 -35.87 -23.11 -46.17
C GLN A 709 -35.43 -22.99 -47.65
N ALA A 710 -36.38 -23.12 -48.58
CA ALA A 710 -36.18 -23.00 -50.02
C ALA A 710 -37.29 -22.08 -50.62
N GLY A 711 -37.00 -20.80 -50.76
CA GLY A 711 -37.98 -19.77 -51.08
C GLY A 711 -39.11 -19.71 -50.08
N LYS A 712 -40.33 -19.97 -50.51
CA LYS A 712 -41.53 -20.04 -49.62
C LYS A 712 -41.79 -21.44 -49.03
N ARG A 713 -40.96 -22.43 -49.35
CA ARG A 713 -41.13 -23.83 -48.88
C ARG A 713 -40.20 -24.07 -47.69
N THR A 714 -40.71 -24.85 -46.74
CA THR A 714 -39.94 -25.33 -45.57
C THR A 714 -40.05 -26.84 -45.49
N LEU A 715 -38.96 -27.51 -45.07
CA LEU A 715 -38.93 -28.94 -44.79
C LEU A 715 -38.22 -29.15 -43.44
N THR A 716 -38.94 -29.67 -42.47
CA THR A 716 -38.38 -30.04 -41.19
C THR A 716 -37.90 -31.47 -41.19
N LEU A 717 -36.59 -31.67 -40.95
CA LEU A 717 -35.97 -32.98 -40.77
C LEU A 717 -35.82 -33.24 -39.27
N LYS A 718 -36.53 -34.28 -38.77
CA LYS A 718 -36.45 -34.70 -37.38
C LYS A 718 -35.21 -35.59 -37.18
N ALA A 719 -34.90 -35.93 -35.93
CA ALA A 719 -33.72 -36.75 -35.58
C ALA A 719 -33.57 -38.02 -36.40
N ASP A 720 -34.68 -38.74 -36.64
CA ASP A 720 -34.68 -39.96 -37.46
C ASP A 720 -34.38 -39.70 -38.94
N ASP A 721 -34.89 -38.59 -39.50
CA ASP A 721 -34.65 -38.19 -40.87
C ASP A 721 -33.17 -37.72 -41.08
N LEU A 722 -32.58 -37.16 -40.04
CA LEU A 722 -31.17 -36.68 -40.05
C LEU A 722 -30.17 -37.84 -40.12
N GLU A 723 -30.52 -39.04 -39.64
CA GLU A 723 -29.62 -40.21 -39.72
C GLU A 723 -29.18 -40.53 -41.15
N HIS A 724 -30.06 -40.29 -42.15
CA HIS A 724 -29.72 -40.49 -43.57
C HIS A 724 -28.62 -39.52 -44.05
N TYR A 725 -28.45 -38.36 -43.43
CA TYR A 725 -27.47 -37.35 -43.83
C TYR A 725 -26.21 -37.36 -43.00
N LYS A 726 -26.13 -38.22 -41.97
CA LYS A 726 -24.90 -38.38 -41.19
C LYS A 726 -23.81 -39.04 -42.01
N GLY A 727 -22.59 -38.58 -41.86
CA GLY A 727 -21.42 -39.12 -42.56
C GLY A 727 -20.12 -38.58 -42.05
N GLU A 728 -19.01 -39.07 -42.61
CA GLU A 728 -17.68 -38.59 -42.30
C GLU A 728 -17.47 -37.15 -42.85
N ARG A 729 -16.81 -36.30 -42.06
CA ARG A 729 -16.44 -34.95 -42.47
C ARG A 729 -15.70 -34.93 -43.83
N GLY A 730 -16.07 -33.99 -44.68
CA GLY A 730 -15.42 -33.83 -46.02
C GLY A 730 -15.97 -34.76 -47.10
N ARG A 731 -16.94 -35.63 -46.80
CA ARG A 731 -17.66 -36.39 -47.82
C ARG A 731 -18.64 -35.51 -48.60
N ARG A 732 -19.18 -36.05 -49.69
CA ARG A 732 -20.04 -35.31 -50.63
C ARG A 732 -21.42 -34.97 -50.06
N GLY A 733 -21.88 -35.69 -49.08
CA GLY A 733 -23.25 -35.63 -48.50
C GLY A 733 -24.33 -36.26 -49.40
N ASN A 734 -25.51 -36.46 -48.87
CA ASN A 734 -26.66 -37.07 -49.53
C ASN A 734 -27.56 -36.00 -50.15
N LYS A 735 -28.21 -36.35 -51.29
CA LYS A 735 -29.14 -35.44 -51.96
C LYS A 735 -30.42 -35.24 -51.15
N LEU A 736 -30.87 -34.01 -51.08
CA LEU A 736 -32.18 -33.66 -50.52
C LEU A 736 -33.33 -34.07 -51.46
N PRO A 737 -34.56 -34.21 -50.93
CA PRO A 737 -35.76 -34.56 -51.71
C PRO A 737 -36.05 -33.58 -52.83
N ARG A 738 -36.84 -34.02 -53.82
CA ARG A 738 -37.27 -33.16 -54.93
C ARG A 738 -38.01 -31.92 -54.39
N GLY A 739 -37.63 -30.74 -54.86
CA GLY A 739 -38.17 -29.45 -54.38
C GLY A 739 -37.29 -28.70 -53.37
N PHE A 740 -36.26 -29.36 -52.81
CA PHE A 740 -35.28 -28.76 -51.89
C PHE A 740 -33.83 -28.90 -52.43
N GLN A 741 -33.68 -28.88 -53.74
CA GLN A 741 -32.37 -28.94 -54.41
C GLN A 741 -31.63 -27.60 -54.31
N ARG A 742 -32.32 -26.49 -53.99
CA ARG A 742 -31.73 -25.17 -53.71
C ARG A 742 -32.29 -24.70 -52.37
N VAL A 743 -31.47 -24.85 -51.31
CA VAL A 743 -31.76 -24.38 -49.96
C VAL A 743 -31.16 -23.02 -49.78
N ASP A 744 -31.93 -22.09 -49.24
CA ASP A 744 -31.48 -20.69 -49.00
C ASP A 744 -30.88 -20.57 -47.59
N GLN A 745 -31.48 -21.27 -46.63
CA GLN A 745 -31.10 -21.17 -45.21
C GLN A 745 -31.41 -22.44 -44.44
N LEU A 746 -30.58 -22.76 -43.44
CA LEU A 746 -30.75 -23.77 -42.42
C LEU A 746 -31.13 -23.12 -41.11
N LEU A 747 -32.26 -23.60 -40.49
CA LEU A 747 -32.75 -23.17 -39.18
C LEU A 747 -32.77 -24.39 -38.25
N VAL A 748 -32.58 -24.15 -36.96
CA VAL A 748 -32.58 -25.19 -35.92
C VAL A 748 -33.81 -25.00 -35.04
N GLU A 749 -34.61 -26.04 -34.83
CA GLU A 749 -35.78 -26.08 -33.97
C GLU A 749 -35.64 -27.09 -32.83
#